data_b77a22d9291ae896cda5c8f9b20bff4b
#
_entry.id   b77a22d9291ae896cda5c8f9b20bff4b
#
_cell.length_a   1.000
_cell.length_b   1.000
_cell.length_c   1.000
_cell.angle_alpha   90.00
_cell.angle_beta   90.00
_cell.angle_gamma   90.00
#
_symmetry.space_group_name_H-M   'P 1'
#
loop_
_entity.id
_entity.type
_entity.pdbx_description
1 polymer ?
#
loop_
_entity_poly.entity_id
_entity_poly.type
_entity_poly.pdbx_seq_one_letter_code
_entity_poly.pdbx_strand_id
1 'polypeptide(L)'
;MDELFTESAKAVLAIAQEEAKYFRHQSVGSEHLLLALVLEPNGIAGKTLRQLNTDTEDIREEIEHLSGYGTMQSPMGNNNLYLPYSPRAKQIFAYAGDEAKRLGAQKIGTEHLLLGLLRDEEILASRILVNLGLSLSKMRQLLLKKMGVSEPNGAQRRRNGQNKNAPQGTPTLDSLARDLTKLAREQSLDPVVGRGTEVRRLIQILSRRTKNNPVLVGEPGVGKTAIAEGLAQKIVNREVPEDMQGKRLMMLDMGALVAGTKYRGEFEDRLKKVVDEIYQDGQVILFIDELHTLIGAGGAEGAIDASNILKPALARGELQTIGATTLDEYQKYIEKDAALERRFARIQVAEPTPEEAEEILKGLRSRYEKHHGIEITDEALHAAVQLSIRYLNDRQLPDKAIDLMDESAAKVRLDKADQPSEINELRTEISQLITEKEEAIQNQSFESAARIRQKEKQVMEKLEELIAVKEKSLSGYSTQVTEEDVAGVVSQWTGVPLQQLEKKESERLMELETILHQRVVGQNEAVEAVSRAIRRARSGLKDPARPIGSFMFLGPTGVGKTELAKALAEAMFGSEEALIRVDMSEFMEKYSTSRLIGSPPGYVGYEEGGQLTEKIRQRPYSVILLDEVEKAHPDVFNILLQVLDDGHLTDAKGRKVDFRNTILIMTSNLGATAIREEKHVGFNVKDISKNHELMQKRIMEELKKAFRPEFLNRIDETVVFHSLKQEEIHEIVKIMSQSVVKRMAEQEVKVKITPAAIEVIGKVGFDPEYGARPIRRALQKEVEDRLSEALLSGQIQLGDKVTLGASKGKITLNVRAPKAPKTEAKELQTV
;
A
#
# COMPACT_ATOMS: atom_id res chain seq x y z
N MET A 1 45.99 3.89 -17.90
CA MET A 1 45.72 4.71 -16.71
C MET A 1 46.89 5.61 -16.33
N ASP A 2 48.14 5.21 -16.61
CA ASP A 2 49.35 5.94 -16.14
C ASP A 2 49.55 7.33 -16.69
N GLU A 3 49.01 7.68 -17.83
CA GLU A 3 49.16 9.03 -18.44
C GLU A 3 48.27 10.11 -17.83
N LEU A 4 47.20 9.70 -17.10
CA LEU A 4 46.25 10.60 -16.51
C LEU A 4 46.67 11.17 -15.14
N PHE A 5 47.66 10.56 -14.46
CA PHE A 5 48.08 10.91 -13.11
C PHE A 5 49.43 11.61 -13.10
N THR A 6 49.63 12.50 -12.10
CA THR A 6 50.97 13.06 -11.79
C THR A 6 51.88 12.03 -11.14
N GLU A 7 53.18 12.21 -11.13
CA GLU A 7 54.13 11.28 -10.52
C GLU A 7 53.85 11.05 -9.02
N SER A 8 53.49 12.11 -8.27
CA SER A 8 53.10 11.98 -6.87
C SER A 8 51.76 11.21 -6.70
N ALA A 9 50.82 11.36 -7.60
CA ALA A 9 49.56 10.60 -7.55
C ALA A 9 49.80 9.10 -7.89
N LYS A 10 50.71 8.78 -8.81
CA LYS A 10 51.13 7.41 -9.07
C LYS A 10 51.82 6.75 -7.85
N ALA A 11 52.67 7.54 -7.14
CA ALA A 11 53.28 7.09 -5.89
C ALA A 11 52.18 6.75 -4.85
N VAL A 12 51.16 7.60 -4.71
CA VAL A 12 50.00 7.32 -3.82
C VAL A 12 49.32 6.01 -4.19
N LEU A 13 49.11 5.75 -5.48
CA LEU A 13 48.45 4.50 -5.92
C LEU A 13 49.30 3.25 -5.61
N ALA A 14 50.62 3.38 -5.75
CA ALA A 14 51.57 2.30 -5.38
C ALA A 14 51.56 2.04 -3.86
N ILE A 15 51.64 3.12 -3.05
CA ILE A 15 51.56 3.02 -1.59
C ILE A 15 50.22 2.40 -1.16
N ALA A 16 49.10 2.80 -1.78
CA ALA A 16 47.78 2.26 -1.46
C ALA A 16 47.69 0.75 -1.73
N GLN A 17 48.38 0.24 -2.75
CA GLN A 17 48.50 -1.21 -3.00
C GLN A 17 49.28 -1.93 -1.89
N GLU A 18 50.33 -1.32 -1.41
CA GLU A 18 51.16 -1.89 -0.31
C GLU A 18 50.40 -1.89 1.01
N GLU A 19 49.72 -0.81 1.35
CA GLU A 19 48.89 -0.72 2.56
C GLU A 19 47.71 -1.70 2.53
N ALA A 20 47.06 -1.88 1.38
CA ALA A 20 46.03 -2.88 1.26
C ALA A 20 46.53 -4.31 1.47
N LYS A 21 47.78 -4.61 1.03
CA LYS A 21 48.43 -5.90 1.32
C LYS A 21 48.83 -6.01 2.81
N TYR A 22 49.28 -4.92 3.43
CA TYR A 22 49.57 -4.90 4.87
C TYR A 22 48.36 -5.26 5.72
N PHE A 23 47.19 -4.68 5.41
CA PHE A 23 45.92 -5.02 6.07
C PHE A 23 45.29 -6.32 5.61
N ARG A 24 45.93 -7.07 4.68
CA ARG A 24 45.43 -8.34 4.09
C ARG A 24 44.06 -8.23 3.44
N HIS A 25 43.73 -7.07 2.90
CA HIS A 25 42.48 -6.85 2.16
C HIS A 25 42.57 -7.38 0.75
N GLN A 26 41.42 -7.84 0.20
CA GLN A 26 41.34 -8.38 -1.17
C GLN A 26 41.27 -7.31 -2.25
N SER A 27 41.02 -6.06 -1.90
CA SER A 27 40.93 -4.92 -2.82
C SER A 27 41.42 -3.63 -2.17
N VAL A 28 41.85 -2.68 -3.00
CA VAL A 28 42.23 -1.34 -2.54
C VAL A 28 40.98 -0.51 -2.32
N GLY A 29 40.68 -0.15 -1.08
CA GLY A 29 39.53 0.68 -0.68
C GLY A 29 39.89 2.17 -0.53
N SER A 30 38.88 2.97 -0.15
CA SER A 30 39.03 4.41 0.13
C SER A 30 39.99 4.72 1.28
N GLU A 31 39.99 3.86 2.29
CA GLU A 31 40.83 3.94 3.49
C GLU A 31 42.31 3.81 3.13
N HIS A 32 42.65 2.90 2.23
CA HIS A 32 44.02 2.71 1.78
C HIS A 32 44.48 3.89 0.95
N LEU A 33 43.59 4.51 0.13
CA LEU A 33 43.90 5.73 -0.60
C LEU A 33 44.12 6.92 0.34
N LEU A 34 43.36 7.03 1.44
CA LEU A 34 43.56 8.07 2.43
C LEU A 34 44.92 7.94 3.14
N LEU A 35 45.21 6.72 3.61
CA LEU A 35 46.52 6.46 4.27
C LEU A 35 47.69 6.72 3.33
N ALA A 36 47.60 6.30 2.08
CA ALA A 36 48.62 6.55 1.06
C ALA A 36 48.79 8.05 0.76
N LEU A 37 47.73 8.86 0.80
CA LEU A 37 47.84 10.32 0.65
C LEU A 37 48.58 10.99 1.79
N VAL A 38 48.53 10.46 3.01
CA VAL A 38 49.27 10.96 4.17
C VAL A 38 50.74 10.52 4.13
N LEU A 39 51.00 9.30 3.69
CA LEU A 39 52.34 8.73 3.59
C LEU A 39 53.18 9.38 2.45
N GLU A 40 52.57 9.87 1.40
CA GLU A 40 53.29 10.52 0.30
C GLU A 40 53.84 11.88 0.73
N PRO A 41 55.19 12.07 0.67
CA PRO A 41 55.82 13.26 1.29
C PRO A 41 55.69 14.54 0.48
N ASN A 42 55.59 14.47 -0.85
CA ASN A 42 55.77 15.63 -1.73
C ASN A 42 54.42 16.24 -2.16
N GLY A 43 53.30 15.49 -2.11
CA GLY A 43 51.99 15.91 -2.58
C GLY A 43 51.34 17.01 -1.74
N ILE A 44 50.52 17.80 -2.39
CA ILE A 44 49.77 18.90 -1.76
C ILE A 44 48.78 18.32 -0.73
N ALA A 45 48.19 17.19 -1.03
CA ALA A 45 47.24 16.51 -0.15
C ALA A 45 47.91 16.07 1.17
N GLY A 46 49.02 15.34 1.09
CA GLY A 46 49.74 14.89 2.27
C GLY A 46 50.26 16.03 3.14
N LYS A 47 50.74 17.11 2.53
CA LYS A 47 51.16 18.34 3.25
C LYS A 47 49.97 19.01 3.95
N THR A 48 48.79 18.92 3.39
CA THR A 48 47.56 19.49 3.97
C THR A 48 47.05 18.66 5.14
N LEU A 49 47.03 17.34 5.00
CA LEU A 49 46.62 16.41 6.05
C LEU A 49 47.56 16.48 7.27
N ARG A 50 48.88 16.47 7.03
CA ARG A 50 49.90 16.62 8.12
C ARG A 50 49.82 17.98 8.81
N GLN A 51 49.49 19.08 8.12
CA GLN A 51 49.27 20.39 8.73
C GLN A 51 48.03 20.42 9.65
N LEU A 52 47.10 19.52 9.47
CA LEU A 52 45.91 19.35 10.31
C LEU A 52 46.16 18.35 11.45
N ASN A 53 47.43 18.03 11.74
CA ASN A 53 47.88 17.07 12.75
C ASN A 53 47.30 15.65 12.58
N THR A 54 47.18 15.22 11.33
CA THR A 54 46.73 13.85 11.00
C THR A 54 47.98 12.98 10.97
N ASP A 55 48.13 12.07 11.94
CA ASP A 55 49.24 11.11 11.98
C ASP A 55 48.86 9.84 11.20
N THR A 56 49.89 9.16 10.69
CA THR A 56 49.75 7.88 9.98
C THR A 56 49.33 6.76 10.92
N GLU A 57 49.73 6.82 12.18
CA GLU A 57 49.38 5.82 13.19
C GLU A 57 47.90 5.91 13.57
N ASP A 58 47.40 7.12 13.78
CA ASP A 58 45.98 7.38 14.08
C ASP A 58 45.05 6.84 12.97
N ILE A 59 45.41 7.03 11.71
CA ILE A 59 44.64 6.49 10.57
C ILE A 59 44.69 4.97 10.51
N ARG A 60 45.87 4.38 10.81
CA ARG A 60 46.01 2.93 10.86
C ARG A 60 45.16 2.30 11.95
N GLU A 61 45.15 2.88 13.15
CA GLU A 61 44.31 2.45 14.26
C GLU A 61 42.82 2.54 13.89
N GLU A 62 42.40 3.61 13.26
CA GLU A 62 41.02 3.77 12.81
C GLU A 62 40.64 2.76 11.70
N ILE A 63 41.57 2.47 10.77
CA ILE A 63 41.33 1.41 9.76
C ILE A 63 41.20 0.05 10.43
N GLU A 64 42.06 -0.25 11.40
CA GLU A 64 42.01 -1.50 12.13
C GLU A 64 40.69 -1.63 12.93
N HIS A 65 40.24 -0.54 13.54
CA HIS A 65 39.01 -0.50 14.31
C HIS A 65 37.73 -0.66 13.41
N LEU A 66 37.71 -0.01 12.22
CA LEU A 66 36.52 0.03 11.36
C LEU A 66 36.48 -1.12 10.35
N SER A 67 37.60 -1.56 9.81
CA SER A 67 37.70 -2.59 8.75
C SER A 67 38.36 -3.88 9.20
N GLY A 68 39.22 -3.82 10.24
CA GLY A 68 40.01 -4.95 10.73
C GLY A 68 41.04 -5.45 9.70
N TYR A 69 41.68 -6.59 10.02
CA TYR A 69 42.55 -7.29 9.07
C TYR A 69 41.74 -8.26 8.20
N GLY A 70 42.00 -8.26 6.90
CA GLY A 70 41.38 -9.18 5.97
C GLY A 70 41.92 -10.61 6.08
N THR A 71 41.27 -11.52 5.39
CA THR A 71 41.52 -12.97 5.40
C THR A 71 42.53 -13.44 4.34
N MET A 72 43.15 -12.52 3.60
CA MET A 72 44.09 -12.89 2.54
C MET A 72 45.34 -13.56 3.17
N GLN A 73 45.54 -14.85 2.88
CA GLN A 73 46.76 -15.54 3.26
C GLN A 73 47.93 -14.95 2.44
N SER A 74 48.99 -14.50 3.13
CA SER A 74 50.20 -14.05 2.45
C SER A 74 50.74 -15.12 1.50
N PRO A 75 50.82 -14.88 0.19
CA PRO A 75 51.49 -15.81 -0.66
C PRO A 75 52.99 -15.71 -0.38
N MET A 76 53.53 -16.71 0.27
CA MET A 76 55.01 -16.90 0.31
C MET A 76 55.49 -16.99 -1.15
N GLY A 77 56.08 -15.92 -1.64
CA GLY A 77 56.92 -16.00 -2.83
C GLY A 77 56.55 -15.18 -4.07
N ASN A 78 55.50 -14.34 -4.10
CA ASN A 78 55.25 -13.50 -5.29
C ASN A 78 54.94 -12.05 -4.89
N ASN A 79 55.93 -11.17 -4.89
CA ASN A 79 55.83 -9.75 -4.61
C ASN A 79 55.08 -8.94 -5.70
N ASN A 80 54.50 -9.55 -6.72
CA ASN A 80 53.88 -8.86 -7.85
C ASN A 80 52.35 -9.01 -7.96
N LEU A 81 51.63 -9.32 -6.87
CA LEU A 81 50.18 -9.37 -6.93
C LEU A 81 49.59 -7.96 -6.93
N TYR A 82 49.00 -7.54 -8.02
CA TYR A 82 48.26 -6.28 -8.13
C TYR A 82 46.82 -6.47 -7.66
N LEU A 83 46.39 -5.79 -6.60
CA LEU A 83 45.06 -5.89 -6.04
C LEU A 83 44.06 -5.04 -6.84
N PRO A 84 42.81 -5.53 -7.08
CA PRO A 84 41.80 -4.73 -7.76
C PRO A 84 41.35 -3.56 -6.88
N TYR A 85 40.95 -2.46 -7.50
CA TYR A 85 40.34 -1.33 -6.80
C TYR A 85 38.85 -1.63 -6.50
N SER A 86 38.42 -1.31 -5.28
CA SER A 86 37.01 -1.43 -4.89
C SER A 86 36.11 -0.52 -5.71
N PRO A 87 34.81 -0.80 -5.85
CA PRO A 87 33.88 0.07 -6.58
C PRO A 87 33.89 1.52 -6.08
N ARG A 88 34.01 1.74 -4.78
CA ARG A 88 34.12 3.07 -4.16
C ARG A 88 35.45 3.76 -4.47
N ALA A 89 36.55 3.04 -4.50
CA ALA A 89 37.86 3.60 -4.94
C ALA A 89 37.81 4.03 -6.42
N LYS A 90 37.17 3.27 -7.29
CA LYS A 90 36.95 3.66 -8.69
C LYS A 90 36.08 4.91 -8.82
N GLN A 91 35.10 5.08 -7.97
CA GLN A 91 34.26 6.26 -7.94
C GLN A 91 35.04 7.51 -7.50
N ILE A 92 35.95 7.38 -6.53
CA ILE A 92 36.85 8.45 -6.12
C ILE A 92 37.75 8.91 -7.30
N PHE A 93 38.25 7.99 -8.12
CA PHE A 93 39.03 8.35 -9.32
C PHE A 93 38.20 9.13 -10.35
N ALA A 94 36.92 8.78 -10.53
CA ALA A 94 36.03 9.54 -11.37
C ALA A 94 35.80 10.97 -10.83
N TYR A 95 35.55 11.10 -9.52
CA TYR A 95 35.40 12.39 -8.86
C TYR A 95 36.68 13.22 -8.90
N ALA A 96 37.84 12.60 -8.74
CA ALA A 96 39.13 13.27 -8.87
C ALA A 96 39.38 13.78 -10.30
N GLY A 97 38.92 13.02 -11.31
CA GLY A 97 38.97 13.43 -12.70
C GLY A 97 38.06 14.64 -12.99
N ASP A 98 36.84 14.65 -12.42
CA ASP A 98 35.93 15.79 -12.54
C ASP A 98 36.49 17.05 -11.85
N GLU A 99 37.08 16.91 -10.66
CA GLU A 99 37.71 18.02 -9.95
C GLU A 99 38.94 18.58 -10.72
N ALA A 100 39.76 17.70 -11.30
CA ALA A 100 40.87 18.10 -12.13
C ALA A 100 40.41 18.89 -13.36
N LYS A 101 39.37 18.44 -14.06
CA LYS A 101 38.76 19.19 -15.18
C LYS A 101 38.17 20.52 -14.72
N ARG A 102 37.47 20.55 -13.59
CA ARG A 102 36.88 21.78 -13.02
C ARG A 102 37.94 22.83 -12.67
N LEU A 103 39.10 22.39 -12.22
CA LEU A 103 40.24 23.24 -11.84
C LEU A 103 41.23 23.51 -12.99
N GLY A 104 40.94 23.03 -14.22
CA GLY A 104 41.75 23.25 -15.40
C GLY A 104 43.11 22.52 -15.41
N ALA A 105 43.23 21.45 -14.59
CA ALA A 105 44.45 20.66 -14.54
C ALA A 105 44.50 19.63 -15.65
N GLN A 106 45.67 19.48 -16.31
CA GLN A 106 45.85 18.48 -17.37
C GLN A 106 46.01 17.02 -16.84
N LYS A 107 46.43 16.87 -15.60
CA LYS A 107 46.64 15.58 -14.93
C LYS A 107 46.03 15.59 -13.53
N ILE A 108 45.63 14.39 -13.07
CA ILE A 108 45.08 14.17 -11.74
C ILE A 108 46.24 14.13 -10.73
N GLY A 109 46.29 15.12 -9.84
CA GLY A 109 47.26 15.18 -8.75
C GLY A 109 46.72 14.63 -7.43
N THR A 110 47.55 14.59 -6.39
CA THR A 110 47.18 14.16 -5.05
C THR A 110 46.05 15.00 -4.45
N GLU A 111 46.06 16.30 -4.74
CA GLU A 111 45.03 17.28 -4.37
C GLU A 111 43.66 16.93 -4.94
N HIS A 112 43.62 16.50 -6.23
CA HIS A 112 42.37 16.09 -6.86
C HIS A 112 41.83 14.77 -6.29
N LEU A 113 42.73 13.83 -5.94
CA LEU A 113 42.37 12.60 -5.24
C LEU A 113 41.75 12.88 -3.88
N LEU A 114 42.35 13.80 -3.11
CA LEU A 114 41.78 14.20 -1.80
C LEU A 114 40.45 14.93 -1.96
N LEU A 115 40.32 15.84 -2.95
CA LEU A 115 39.04 16.50 -3.24
C LEU A 115 37.94 15.51 -3.64
N GLY A 116 38.28 14.50 -4.45
CA GLY A 116 37.36 13.42 -4.83
C GLY A 116 36.92 12.57 -3.64
N LEU A 117 37.83 12.34 -2.69
CA LEU A 117 37.58 11.62 -1.46
C LEU A 117 36.66 12.42 -0.50
N LEU A 118 36.84 13.74 -0.41
CA LEU A 118 36.05 14.64 0.43
C LEU A 118 34.64 14.96 -0.13
N ARG A 119 34.32 14.47 -1.32
CA ARG A 119 33.02 14.73 -1.97
C ARG A 119 31.88 13.87 -1.42
N ASP A 120 32.20 12.69 -0.92
CA ASP A 120 31.23 11.74 -0.40
C ASP A 120 31.50 11.51 1.10
N GLU A 121 30.56 11.90 1.95
CA GLU A 121 30.67 11.78 3.41
C GLU A 121 30.44 10.35 3.90
N GLU A 122 29.85 9.49 3.10
CA GLU A 122 29.50 8.10 3.49
C GLU A 122 30.67 7.11 3.32
N ILE A 123 31.71 7.46 2.59
CA ILE A 123 32.84 6.57 2.38
C ILE A 123 33.69 6.43 3.65
N LEU A 124 34.33 5.25 3.80
CA LEU A 124 35.09 4.88 5.00
C LEU A 124 36.18 5.89 5.31
N ALA A 125 36.89 6.39 4.28
CA ALA A 125 37.91 7.41 4.41
C ALA A 125 37.39 8.74 5.01
N SER A 126 36.19 9.19 4.59
CA SER A 126 35.58 10.40 5.14
C SER A 126 35.15 10.21 6.60
N ARG A 127 34.65 9.00 6.95
CA ARG A 127 34.30 8.64 8.34
C ARG A 127 35.54 8.61 9.25
N ILE A 128 36.66 8.06 8.79
CA ILE A 128 37.94 8.09 9.52
C ILE A 128 38.34 9.54 9.82
N LEU A 129 38.29 10.42 8.82
CA LEU A 129 38.64 11.84 9.02
C LEU A 129 37.72 12.55 10.02
N VAL A 130 36.41 12.24 9.98
CA VAL A 130 35.44 12.81 10.94
C VAL A 130 35.67 12.26 12.34
N ASN A 131 35.97 10.96 12.51
CA ASN A 131 36.28 10.34 13.80
C ASN A 131 37.54 10.96 14.43
N LEU A 132 38.52 11.32 13.61
CA LEU A 132 39.72 12.05 14.04
C LEU A 132 39.42 13.55 14.33
N GLY A 133 38.18 13.98 14.34
CA GLY A 133 37.74 15.33 14.68
C GLY A 133 37.97 16.37 13.57
N LEU A 134 38.21 15.95 12.33
CA LEU A 134 38.47 16.83 11.21
C LEU A 134 37.20 17.22 10.48
N SER A 135 37.05 18.50 10.19
CA SER A 135 35.93 19.00 9.38
C SER A 135 36.28 18.90 7.89
N LEU A 136 35.55 18.06 7.14
CA LEU A 136 35.74 17.83 5.72
C LEU A 136 35.66 19.14 4.91
N SER A 137 34.72 20.04 5.27
CA SER A 137 34.54 21.35 4.62
C SER A 137 35.72 22.29 4.84
N LYS A 138 36.29 22.34 6.07
CA LYS A 138 37.48 23.12 6.36
C LYS A 138 38.71 22.57 5.64
N MET A 139 38.82 21.26 5.55
CA MET A 139 39.93 20.61 4.82
C MET A 139 39.86 20.93 3.32
N ARG A 140 38.67 20.87 2.73
CA ARG A 140 38.44 21.24 1.34
C ARG A 140 38.85 22.71 1.08
N GLN A 141 38.45 23.66 1.94
CA GLN A 141 38.82 25.06 1.83
C GLN A 141 40.34 25.28 1.95
N LEU A 142 41.02 24.62 2.87
CA LEU A 142 42.46 24.69 3.04
C LEU A 142 43.21 24.16 1.81
N LEU A 143 42.73 23.09 1.23
CA LEU A 143 43.30 22.46 0.05
C LEU A 143 43.20 23.40 -1.17
N LEU A 144 42.02 23.95 -1.42
CA LEU A 144 41.77 24.91 -2.50
C LEU A 144 42.60 26.18 -2.34
N LYS A 145 42.73 26.69 -1.10
CA LYS A 145 43.59 27.86 -0.81
C LYS A 145 45.07 27.59 -1.13
N LYS A 146 45.59 26.38 -0.84
CA LYS A 146 46.97 25.96 -1.16
C LYS A 146 47.18 25.79 -2.66
N MET A 147 46.14 25.42 -3.41
CA MET A 147 46.17 25.33 -4.88
C MET A 147 46.09 26.72 -5.55
N GLY A 148 45.96 27.81 -4.78
CA GLY A 148 45.79 29.16 -5.31
C GLY A 148 44.45 29.42 -5.98
N VAL A 149 43.49 28.51 -5.81
CA VAL A 149 42.14 28.60 -6.34
C VAL A 149 41.25 29.21 -5.26
N SER A 150 40.81 30.43 -5.45
CA SER A 150 39.78 31.04 -4.62
C SER A 150 38.46 30.57 -5.16
N GLU A 151 37.78 29.66 -4.42
CA GLU A 151 36.32 29.55 -4.65
C GLU A 151 35.69 30.93 -4.44
N PRO A 152 34.68 31.31 -5.22
CA PRO A 152 33.95 32.53 -4.96
C PRO A 152 33.13 32.37 -3.69
N ASN A 153 33.80 32.37 -2.54
CA ASN A 153 33.13 32.44 -1.26
C ASN A 153 32.91 33.89 -0.89
N GLY A 154 31.64 34.23 -0.78
CA GLY A 154 31.22 35.48 -0.17
C GLY A 154 31.81 35.63 1.21
N ALA A 155 32.65 36.65 1.35
CA ALA A 155 32.77 37.52 2.51
C ALA A 155 34.16 38.15 2.60
N GLN A 156 34.35 39.24 1.90
CA GLN A 156 35.00 40.42 2.43
C GLN A 156 34.95 41.48 1.34
N ARG A 157 33.80 42.14 1.17
CA ARG A 157 33.72 43.41 0.48
C ARG A 157 34.29 44.49 1.37
N ARG A 158 35.47 44.95 1.00
CA ARG A 158 35.96 46.30 1.36
C ARG A 158 34.93 47.34 0.89
N ARG A 159 34.44 48.14 1.85
CA ARG A 159 33.67 49.35 1.60
C ARG A 159 34.36 50.23 0.54
N ASN A 160 33.71 50.34 -0.62
CA ASN A 160 33.69 51.58 -1.39
C ASN A 160 32.48 51.61 -2.34
N GLY A 161 31.65 52.63 -2.13
CA GLY A 161 30.87 53.29 -3.13
C GLY A 161 29.75 52.56 -3.84
N GLN A 162 28.50 52.75 -3.35
CA GLN A 162 27.26 52.91 -4.12
C GLN A 162 27.11 52.07 -5.40
N ASN A 163 26.43 50.91 -5.27
CA ASN A 163 25.37 50.49 -6.20
C ASN A 163 24.41 49.56 -5.45
N LYS A 164 23.27 50.11 -5.05
CA LYS A 164 22.12 49.34 -4.58
C LYS A 164 21.49 48.69 -5.80
N ASN A 165 21.61 47.38 -5.99
CA ASN A 165 20.73 46.43 -6.70
C ASN A 165 21.56 45.28 -7.30
N ALA A 166 22.11 44.41 -6.41
CA ALA A 166 22.44 43.05 -6.79
C ALA A 166 21.71 42.15 -5.79
N PRO A 167 20.90 41.12 -6.23
CA PRO A 167 20.19 40.25 -5.31
C PRO A 167 21.21 39.52 -4.43
N GLN A 168 21.04 39.68 -3.13
CA GLN A 168 21.78 38.88 -2.14
C GLN A 168 21.19 37.47 -2.24
N GLY A 169 22.00 36.46 -2.51
CA GLY A 169 21.57 35.08 -2.56
C GLY A 169 20.95 34.62 -1.23
N THR A 170 20.03 33.65 -1.28
CA THR A 170 19.29 33.06 -0.14
C THR A 170 19.87 31.69 0.23
N PRO A 171 21.12 31.60 0.77
CA PRO A 171 21.84 30.33 0.92
C PRO A 171 21.17 29.36 1.93
N THR A 172 20.60 29.89 3.02
CA THR A 172 19.90 29.07 4.02
C THR A 172 18.58 28.57 3.45
N LEU A 173 17.82 29.43 2.80
CA LEU A 173 16.56 29.05 2.13
C LEU A 173 16.80 28.01 1.02
N ASP A 174 17.81 28.23 0.17
CA ASP A 174 18.15 27.33 -0.94
C ASP A 174 18.60 25.92 -0.45
N SER A 175 19.07 25.79 0.78
CA SER A 175 19.42 24.49 1.40
C SER A 175 18.24 23.79 2.07
N LEU A 176 17.19 24.54 2.45
CA LEU A 176 16.03 24.05 3.22
C LEU A 176 14.72 24.07 2.42
N ALA A 177 14.73 24.58 1.20
CA ALA A 177 13.56 24.72 0.37
C ALA A 177 13.84 24.29 -1.08
N ARG A 178 12.82 23.77 -1.74
CA ARG A 178 12.85 23.35 -3.14
C ARG A 178 12.35 24.49 -4.03
N ASP A 179 13.15 24.92 -5.00
CA ASP A 179 12.76 26.00 -5.94
C ASP A 179 11.84 25.44 -7.05
N LEU A 180 10.52 25.64 -6.90
CA LEU A 180 9.52 25.20 -7.89
C LEU A 180 9.64 25.96 -9.21
N THR A 181 10.06 27.23 -9.20
CA THR A 181 10.27 28.02 -10.43
C THR A 181 11.49 27.56 -11.22
N LYS A 182 12.53 27.07 -10.55
CA LYS A 182 13.66 26.43 -11.21
C LYS A 182 13.24 25.12 -11.86
N LEU A 183 12.51 24.27 -11.14
CA LEU A 183 12.00 23.02 -11.67
C LEU A 183 11.03 23.21 -12.84
N ALA A 184 10.23 24.28 -12.81
CA ALA A 184 9.37 24.64 -13.93
C ALA A 184 10.18 25.04 -15.18
N ARG A 185 11.31 25.76 -15.02
CA ARG A 185 12.22 26.08 -16.14
C ARG A 185 12.89 24.84 -16.71
N GLU A 186 13.23 23.87 -15.87
CA GLU A 186 13.82 22.59 -16.25
C GLU A 186 12.79 21.60 -16.81
N GLN A 187 11.49 21.97 -16.89
CA GLN A 187 10.37 21.16 -17.35
C GLN A 187 10.24 19.83 -16.55
N SER A 188 10.68 19.84 -15.30
CA SER A 188 10.62 18.65 -14.42
C SER A 188 9.33 18.56 -13.60
N LEU A 189 8.49 19.62 -13.57
CA LEU A 189 7.18 19.61 -12.93
C LEU A 189 6.12 18.99 -13.81
N ASP A 190 5.14 18.35 -13.19
CA ASP A 190 3.98 17.78 -13.87
C ASP A 190 3.09 18.86 -14.48
N PRO A 191 2.45 18.63 -15.64
CA PRO A 191 1.50 19.55 -16.22
C PRO A 191 0.27 19.68 -15.32
N VAL A 192 -0.09 20.93 -15.00
CA VAL A 192 -1.26 21.20 -14.15
C VAL A 192 -2.49 21.43 -15.03
N VAL A 193 -3.43 20.50 -14.94
CA VAL A 193 -4.68 20.50 -15.72
C VAL A 193 -5.86 20.73 -14.77
N GLY A 194 -6.90 21.43 -15.25
CA GLY A 194 -8.18 21.58 -14.54
C GLY A 194 -8.20 22.57 -13.38
N ARG A 195 -7.07 23.14 -12.94
CA ARG A 195 -6.96 24.03 -11.77
C ARG A 195 -6.79 25.54 -12.09
N GLY A 196 -7.24 25.95 -13.28
CA GLY A 196 -7.07 27.33 -13.74
C GLY A 196 -7.79 28.39 -12.89
N THR A 197 -8.92 28.06 -12.30
CA THR A 197 -9.73 28.96 -11.46
C THR A 197 -9.05 29.20 -10.11
N GLU A 198 -8.52 28.15 -9.49
CA GLU A 198 -7.82 28.23 -8.22
C GLU A 198 -6.50 28.96 -8.35
N VAL A 199 -5.71 28.68 -9.40
CA VAL A 199 -4.47 29.39 -9.68
C VAL A 199 -4.73 30.88 -9.96
N ARG A 200 -5.77 31.23 -10.71
CA ARG A 200 -6.17 32.63 -10.92
C ARG A 200 -6.55 33.31 -9.61
N ARG A 201 -7.33 32.61 -8.76
CA ARG A 201 -7.70 33.14 -7.44
C ARG A 201 -6.51 33.32 -6.53
N LEU A 202 -5.53 32.40 -6.58
CA LEU A 202 -4.28 32.50 -5.86
C LEU A 202 -3.47 33.73 -6.28
N ILE A 203 -3.29 33.96 -7.59
CA ILE A 203 -2.65 35.16 -8.12
C ILE A 203 -3.38 36.45 -7.67
N GLN A 204 -4.71 36.44 -7.72
CA GLN A 204 -5.52 37.56 -7.30
C GLN A 204 -5.33 37.93 -5.81
N ILE A 205 -5.18 36.90 -4.93
CA ILE A 205 -4.95 37.12 -3.51
C ILE A 205 -3.53 37.61 -3.26
N LEU A 206 -2.51 37.06 -3.91
CA LEU A 206 -1.12 37.45 -3.78
C LEU A 206 -0.88 38.90 -4.20
N SER A 207 -1.66 39.41 -5.17
CA SER A 207 -1.61 40.80 -5.63
C SER A 207 -2.37 41.82 -4.75
N ARG A 208 -2.98 41.36 -3.63
CA ARG A 208 -3.67 42.27 -2.68
C ARG A 208 -2.68 43.03 -1.85
N ARG A 209 -3.11 44.23 -1.42
CA ARG A 209 -2.34 45.04 -0.47
C ARG A 209 -2.36 44.49 0.96
N THR A 210 -3.47 43.85 1.35
CA THR A 210 -3.68 43.26 2.67
C THR A 210 -4.34 41.93 2.51
N LYS A 211 -4.14 40.99 3.44
CA LYS A 211 -4.58 39.60 3.34
C LYS A 211 -4.06 38.93 2.04
N ASN A 212 -2.79 39.12 1.76
CA ASN A 212 -2.12 38.67 0.56
C ASN A 212 -1.45 37.32 0.70
N ASN A 213 -1.76 36.54 1.76
CA ASN A 213 -1.29 35.22 2.00
C ASN A 213 -2.46 34.24 1.79
N PRO A 214 -2.54 33.54 0.63
CA PRO A 214 -3.56 32.53 0.38
C PRO A 214 -3.27 31.25 1.17
N VAL A 215 -4.34 30.56 1.61
CA VAL A 215 -4.27 29.21 2.14
C VAL A 215 -5.20 28.32 1.32
N LEU A 216 -4.61 27.29 0.73
CA LEU A 216 -5.31 26.23 0.01
C LEU A 216 -5.90 25.26 1.04
N VAL A 217 -7.21 25.17 1.13
CA VAL A 217 -7.92 24.32 2.10
C VAL A 217 -8.72 23.28 1.36
N GLY A 218 -8.45 22.02 1.63
CA GLY A 218 -9.13 20.89 1.00
C GLY A 218 -8.64 19.56 1.56
N GLU A 219 -9.35 18.48 1.25
CA GLU A 219 -9.00 17.14 1.69
C GLU A 219 -7.62 16.70 1.17
N PRO A 220 -6.96 15.72 1.82
CA PRO A 220 -5.73 15.12 1.29
C PRO A 220 -5.97 14.53 -0.11
N GLY A 221 -4.98 14.65 -1.01
CA GLY A 221 -5.08 14.06 -2.34
C GLY A 221 -5.86 14.87 -3.40
N VAL A 222 -6.48 16.04 -3.05
CA VAL A 222 -7.21 16.85 -4.04
C VAL A 222 -6.31 17.69 -4.95
N GLY A 223 -4.97 17.64 -4.79
CA GLY A 223 -4.03 18.35 -5.64
C GLY A 223 -3.69 19.78 -5.20
N LYS A 224 -3.64 20.07 -3.90
CA LYS A 224 -3.24 21.39 -3.36
C LYS A 224 -1.83 21.81 -3.80
N THR A 225 -0.88 20.91 -3.76
CA THR A 225 0.51 21.13 -4.16
C THR A 225 0.63 21.41 -5.66
N ALA A 226 -0.17 20.71 -6.49
CA ALA A 226 -0.22 20.95 -7.93
C ALA A 226 -0.65 22.37 -8.30
N ILE A 227 -1.51 23.03 -7.49
CA ILE A 227 -1.90 24.43 -7.70
C ILE A 227 -0.68 25.37 -7.53
N ALA A 228 0.20 25.08 -6.55
CA ALA A 228 1.43 25.84 -6.37
C ALA A 228 2.42 25.61 -7.54
N GLU A 229 2.55 24.37 -8.01
CA GLU A 229 3.34 24.05 -9.19
C GLU A 229 2.81 24.74 -10.44
N GLY A 230 1.48 24.78 -10.62
CA GLY A 230 0.83 25.53 -11.71
C GLY A 230 1.11 27.03 -11.64
N LEU A 231 1.20 27.62 -10.45
CA LEU A 231 1.63 29.01 -10.29
C LEU A 231 3.09 29.17 -10.73
N ALA A 232 4.00 28.26 -10.34
CA ALA A 232 5.39 28.29 -10.74
C ALA A 232 5.55 28.25 -12.27
N GLN A 233 4.79 27.39 -12.95
CA GLN A 233 4.75 27.30 -14.41
C GLN A 233 4.27 28.61 -15.03
N LYS A 234 3.21 29.24 -14.49
CA LYS A 234 2.70 30.53 -14.98
C LYS A 234 3.69 31.69 -14.76
N ILE A 235 4.44 31.70 -13.64
CA ILE A 235 5.49 32.70 -13.42
C ILE A 235 6.58 32.55 -14.48
N VAL A 236 7.02 31.34 -14.77
CA VAL A 236 8.05 31.06 -15.78
C VAL A 236 7.59 31.44 -17.19
N ASN A 237 6.33 31.12 -17.53
CA ASN A 237 5.71 31.47 -18.81
C ASN A 237 5.32 32.96 -18.96
N ARG A 238 5.50 33.75 -17.87
CA ARG A 238 5.10 35.17 -17.83
C ARG A 238 3.58 35.39 -17.97
N GLU A 239 2.77 34.42 -17.56
CA GLU A 239 1.30 34.49 -17.55
C GLU A 239 0.75 35.08 -16.23
N VAL A 240 1.55 35.89 -15.56
CA VAL A 240 1.24 36.55 -14.30
C VAL A 240 1.43 38.08 -14.42
N PRO A 241 0.78 38.88 -13.54
CA PRO A 241 0.98 40.34 -13.49
C PRO A 241 2.47 40.73 -13.36
N GLU A 242 2.80 41.94 -13.78
CA GLU A 242 4.19 42.42 -13.79
C GLU A 242 4.89 42.38 -12.43
N ASP A 243 4.15 42.62 -11.34
CA ASP A 243 4.62 42.60 -9.96
C ASP A 243 5.01 41.19 -9.47
N MET A 244 4.56 40.12 -10.16
CA MET A 244 4.87 38.73 -9.88
C MET A 244 5.88 38.13 -10.85
N GLN A 245 6.19 38.84 -11.98
CA GLN A 245 7.16 38.35 -12.93
C GLN A 245 8.56 38.33 -12.31
N GLY A 246 9.26 37.22 -12.46
CA GLY A 246 10.61 37.05 -11.92
C GLY A 246 10.69 36.66 -10.45
N LYS A 247 9.56 36.54 -9.75
CA LYS A 247 9.54 35.96 -8.39
C LYS A 247 9.91 34.50 -8.40
N ARG A 248 10.52 34.06 -7.30
CA ARG A 248 10.88 32.66 -7.04
C ARG A 248 9.83 32.05 -6.12
N LEU A 249 9.26 30.92 -6.49
CA LEU A 249 8.37 30.15 -5.62
C LEU A 249 9.17 29.02 -4.96
N MET A 250 9.36 29.16 -3.65
CA MET A 250 10.17 28.23 -2.85
C MET A 250 9.27 27.38 -1.95
N MET A 251 9.32 26.08 -2.11
CA MET A 251 8.60 25.12 -1.26
C MET A 251 9.46 24.76 -0.06
N LEU A 252 9.03 25.12 1.14
CA LEU A 252 9.76 24.83 2.38
C LEU A 252 9.63 23.35 2.73
N ASP A 253 10.78 22.71 2.95
CA ASP A 253 10.84 21.33 3.44
C ASP A 253 10.87 21.33 4.97
N MET A 254 9.75 20.93 5.58
CA MET A 254 9.61 20.85 7.03
C MET A 254 10.53 19.80 7.65
N GLY A 255 10.75 18.67 6.94
CA GLY A 255 11.67 17.63 7.39
C GLY A 255 13.11 18.14 7.47
N ALA A 256 13.56 18.83 6.43
CA ALA A 256 14.90 19.43 6.39
C ALA A 256 15.09 20.53 7.44
N LEU A 257 14.05 21.30 7.75
CA LEU A 257 14.09 22.36 8.76
C LEU A 257 14.30 21.82 10.17
N VAL A 258 13.68 20.67 10.49
CA VAL A 258 13.75 20.01 11.81
C VAL A 258 14.94 19.05 11.90
N ALA A 259 15.39 18.49 10.79
CA ALA A 259 16.48 17.52 10.78
C ALA A 259 17.78 18.08 11.41
N GLY A 260 18.36 17.31 12.36
CA GLY A 260 19.61 17.67 13.04
C GLY A 260 19.49 18.76 14.10
N THR A 261 18.29 19.26 14.44
CA THR A 261 18.08 20.16 15.57
C THR A 261 17.90 19.36 16.85
N LYS A 262 18.81 19.51 17.80
CA LYS A 262 18.72 18.87 19.13
C LYS A 262 17.92 19.73 20.11
N TYR A 263 17.85 21.04 19.89
CA TYR A 263 17.22 22.00 20.77
C TYR A 263 16.24 22.91 19.98
N ARG A 264 15.14 23.27 20.65
CA ARG A 264 14.09 24.17 20.11
C ARG A 264 14.68 25.49 19.54
N GLY A 265 15.68 26.09 20.19
CA GLY A 265 16.31 27.33 19.73
C GLY A 265 17.00 27.23 18.37
N GLU A 266 17.55 26.05 18.01
CA GLU A 266 18.21 25.87 16.70
C GLU A 266 17.21 25.92 15.54
N PHE A 267 16.05 25.36 15.73
CA PHE A 267 14.94 25.43 14.76
C PHE A 267 14.45 26.88 14.62
N GLU A 268 14.21 27.57 15.75
CA GLU A 268 13.76 28.95 15.76
C GLU A 268 14.78 29.86 15.04
N ASP A 269 16.07 29.66 15.28
CA ASP A 269 17.16 30.40 14.62
C ASP A 269 17.23 30.15 13.11
N ARG A 270 17.04 28.88 12.68
CA ARG A 270 16.99 28.53 11.25
C ARG A 270 15.80 29.21 10.55
N LEU A 271 14.61 29.09 11.14
CA LEU A 271 13.40 29.70 10.58
C LEU A 271 13.52 31.24 10.51
N LYS A 272 14.09 31.86 11.55
CA LYS A 272 14.35 33.29 11.57
C LYS A 272 15.34 33.73 10.47
N LYS A 273 16.39 32.94 10.23
CA LYS A 273 17.33 33.22 9.13
C LYS A 273 16.66 33.14 7.77
N VAL A 274 15.80 32.12 7.57
CA VAL A 274 15.01 31.95 6.35
C VAL A 274 14.10 33.17 6.12
N VAL A 275 13.39 33.61 7.16
CA VAL A 275 12.52 34.83 7.07
C VAL A 275 13.34 36.09 6.76
N ASP A 276 14.50 36.27 7.41
CA ASP A 276 15.39 37.40 7.19
C ASP A 276 15.97 37.39 5.75
N GLU A 277 16.33 36.22 5.21
CA GLU A 277 16.80 36.10 3.82
C GLU A 277 15.70 36.42 2.82
N ILE A 278 14.46 35.95 3.03
CA ILE A 278 13.30 36.25 2.17
C ILE A 278 13.00 37.75 2.17
N TYR A 279 13.05 38.39 3.35
CA TYR A 279 12.84 39.81 3.50
C TYR A 279 13.89 40.63 2.75
N GLN A 280 15.16 40.24 2.80
CA GLN A 280 16.26 40.90 2.11
C GLN A 280 16.22 40.75 0.60
N ASP A 281 15.81 39.57 0.11
CA ASP A 281 15.68 39.27 -1.32
C ASP A 281 14.44 39.96 -1.94
N GLY A 282 13.31 39.93 -1.26
CA GLY A 282 12.05 40.55 -1.67
C GLY A 282 11.40 39.96 -2.92
N GLN A 283 12.01 38.94 -3.55
CA GLN A 283 11.54 38.30 -4.78
C GLN A 283 11.04 36.86 -4.53
N VAL A 284 10.95 36.43 -3.26
CA VAL A 284 10.55 35.06 -2.88
C VAL A 284 9.09 35.01 -2.44
N ILE A 285 8.37 34.04 -2.96
CA ILE A 285 7.09 33.57 -2.44
C ILE A 285 7.34 32.23 -1.78
N LEU A 286 6.97 32.08 -0.51
CA LEU A 286 7.15 30.83 0.24
C LEU A 286 5.90 29.95 0.16
N PHE A 287 6.04 28.74 -0.33
CA PHE A 287 4.98 27.72 -0.24
C PHE A 287 5.26 26.81 0.96
N ILE A 288 4.26 26.65 1.81
CA ILE A 288 4.33 25.83 3.02
C ILE A 288 3.23 24.78 2.92
N ASP A 289 3.63 23.55 2.65
CA ASP A 289 2.70 22.42 2.73
C ASP A 289 2.49 22.05 4.20
N GLU A 290 1.33 21.51 4.52
CA GLU A 290 0.93 21.21 5.90
C GLU A 290 1.16 22.39 6.87
N LEU A 291 0.67 23.60 6.50
CA LEU A 291 0.87 24.83 7.28
C LEU A 291 0.57 24.66 8.77
N HIS A 292 -0.34 23.76 9.14
CA HIS A 292 -0.72 23.47 10.50
C HIS A 292 0.45 22.92 11.34
N THR A 293 1.43 22.25 10.73
CA THR A 293 2.60 21.68 11.43
C THR A 293 3.49 22.80 12.00
N LEU A 294 3.59 23.93 11.31
CA LEU A 294 4.30 25.12 11.79
C LEU A 294 3.57 25.91 12.86
N ILE A 295 2.21 25.88 12.82
CA ILE A 295 1.38 26.76 13.66
C ILE A 295 0.86 26.00 14.90
N GLY A 296 0.66 24.69 14.80
CA GLY A 296 -0.09 23.89 15.79
C GLY A 296 0.74 22.97 16.67
N ALA A 297 2.03 22.90 16.48
CA ALA A 297 2.90 21.97 17.21
C ALA A 297 3.09 22.28 18.71
N GLY A 298 2.47 23.34 19.23
CA GLY A 298 2.66 23.84 20.61
C GLY A 298 1.81 23.17 21.71
N GLY A 299 1.00 22.13 21.40
CA GLY A 299 0.07 21.53 22.38
C GLY A 299 0.61 20.39 23.26
N ALA A 300 1.75 19.81 22.95
CA ALA A 300 2.43 18.80 23.75
C ALA A 300 3.70 19.40 24.38
N GLU A 301 4.03 19.03 25.62
CA GLU A 301 5.27 19.45 26.27
C GLU A 301 6.49 19.10 25.40
N GLY A 302 7.09 20.14 24.78
CA GLY A 302 8.24 19.99 23.88
C GLY A 302 7.95 20.27 22.39
N ALA A 303 6.73 20.57 21.99
CA ALA A 303 6.38 20.85 20.59
C ALA A 303 6.84 22.26 20.16
N ILE A 304 7.23 22.36 18.88
CA ILE A 304 7.85 23.54 18.25
C ILE A 304 6.74 24.50 17.82
N ASP A 305 6.69 25.73 18.36
CA ASP A 305 5.75 26.77 17.96
C ASP A 305 6.45 27.84 17.11
N ALA A 306 6.38 27.70 15.79
CA ALA A 306 6.91 28.68 14.83
C ALA A 306 5.99 29.92 14.68
N SER A 307 4.79 29.92 15.26
CA SER A 307 3.80 31.00 15.16
C SER A 307 4.39 32.33 15.62
N ASN A 308 5.18 32.33 16.68
CA ASN A 308 5.75 33.53 17.27
C ASN A 308 6.78 34.23 16.36
N ILE A 309 7.41 33.48 15.43
CA ILE A 309 8.37 34.01 14.44
C ILE A 309 7.61 34.49 13.19
N LEU A 310 6.63 33.69 12.71
CA LEU A 310 5.91 34.00 11.48
C LEU A 310 4.89 35.12 11.65
N LYS A 311 4.16 35.20 12.78
CA LYS A 311 3.16 36.23 13.03
C LYS A 311 3.66 37.66 12.84
N PRO A 312 4.83 38.06 13.37
CA PRO A 312 5.34 39.44 13.16
C PRO A 312 5.69 39.71 11.70
N ALA A 313 6.32 38.73 11.00
CA ALA A 313 6.71 38.87 9.59
C ALA A 313 5.47 38.98 8.67
N LEU A 314 4.46 38.13 8.87
CA LEU A 314 3.18 38.22 8.18
C LEU A 314 2.39 39.49 8.51
N ALA A 315 2.51 40.01 9.74
CA ALA A 315 1.83 41.24 10.18
C ALA A 315 2.41 42.48 9.49
N ARG A 316 3.72 42.51 9.28
CA ARG A 316 4.42 43.63 8.61
C ARG A 316 4.36 43.56 7.08
N GLY A 317 3.87 42.42 6.52
CA GLY A 317 3.86 42.21 5.07
C GLY A 317 5.23 41.92 4.48
N GLU A 318 6.19 41.55 5.32
CA GLU A 318 7.56 41.23 4.97
C GLU A 318 7.70 39.86 4.29
N LEU A 319 6.70 38.97 4.48
CA LEU A 319 6.64 37.61 3.98
C LEU A 319 5.38 37.41 3.13
N GLN A 320 5.54 36.93 1.91
CA GLN A 320 4.46 36.41 1.09
C GLN A 320 4.47 34.90 1.16
N THR A 321 3.36 34.32 1.66
CA THR A 321 3.24 32.87 1.84
C THR A 321 2.01 32.33 1.17
N ILE A 322 2.13 31.11 0.66
CA ILE A 322 1.03 30.24 0.25
C ILE A 322 1.04 29.06 1.21
N GLY A 323 -0.04 28.84 1.95
CA GLY A 323 -0.20 27.68 2.81
C GLY A 323 -1.07 26.62 2.16
N ALA A 324 -0.86 25.36 2.49
CA ALA A 324 -1.77 24.27 2.20
C ALA A 324 -2.10 23.51 3.49
N THR A 325 -3.38 23.13 3.69
CA THR A 325 -3.84 22.41 4.89
C THR A 325 -5.21 21.77 4.64
N THR A 326 -5.69 20.95 5.56
CA THR A 326 -7.07 20.42 5.53
C THR A 326 -8.06 21.40 6.16
N LEU A 327 -9.36 21.16 5.98
CA LEU A 327 -10.40 22.03 6.56
C LEU A 327 -10.39 21.98 8.09
N ASP A 328 -10.29 20.80 8.65
CA ASP A 328 -10.29 20.58 10.11
C ASP A 328 -9.08 21.25 10.78
N GLU A 329 -7.91 21.12 10.17
CA GLU A 329 -6.68 21.74 10.66
C GLU A 329 -6.70 23.27 10.52
N TYR A 330 -7.27 23.79 9.41
CA TYR A 330 -7.47 25.22 9.23
C TYR A 330 -8.34 25.79 10.35
N GLN A 331 -9.47 25.14 10.65
CA GLN A 331 -10.37 25.56 11.73
C GLN A 331 -9.72 25.46 13.12
N LYS A 332 -8.97 24.39 13.35
CA LYS A 332 -8.35 24.12 14.64
C LYS A 332 -7.19 25.05 14.96
N TYR A 333 -6.35 25.41 13.99
CA TYR A 333 -5.07 26.08 14.21
C TYR A 333 -5.01 27.52 13.66
N ILE A 334 -5.74 27.83 12.58
CA ILE A 334 -5.66 29.14 11.93
C ILE A 334 -6.87 30.01 12.25
N GLU A 335 -8.08 29.49 12.14
CA GLU A 335 -9.31 30.24 12.36
C GLU A 335 -9.49 30.64 13.83
N LYS A 336 -8.98 29.83 14.78
CA LYS A 336 -8.99 30.18 16.21
C LYS A 336 -8.04 31.29 16.60
N ASP A 337 -7.02 31.57 15.77
CA ASP A 337 -6.07 32.64 16.02
C ASP A 337 -6.41 33.89 15.22
N ALA A 338 -7.03 34.86 15.86
CA ALA A 338 -7.50 36.11 15.24
C ALA A 338 -6.37 36.90 14.53
N ALA A 339 -5.09 36.72 14.88
CA ALA A 339 -3.98 37.38 14.23
C ALA A 339 -3.65 36.73 12.88
N LEU A 340 -3.72 35.40 12.79
CA LEU A 340 -3.51 34.65 11.56
C LEU A 340 -4.72 34.75 10.62
N GLU A 341 -5.94 34.62 11.14
CA GLU A 341 -7.19 34.73 10.35
C GLU A 341 -7.27 36.05 9.56
N ARG A 342 -6.82 37.15 10.17
CA ARG A 342 -6.79 38.45 9.50
C ARG A 342 -5.73 38.58 8.41
N ARG A 343 -4.78 37.66 8.31
CA ARG A 343 -3.65 37.71 7.36
C ARG A 343 -3.79 36.72 6.24
N PHE A 344 -4.42 35.59 6.52
CA PHE A 344 -4.66 34.55 5.54
C PHE A 344 -6.00 34.72 4.82
N ALA A 345 -6.01 34.35 3.53
CA ALA A 345 -7.20 34.31 2.70
C ALA A 345 -7.45 32.88 2.24
N ARG A 346 -8.54 32.30 2.67
CA ARG A 346 -8.91 30.92 2.33
C ARG A 346 -9.28 30.78 0.85
N ILE A 347 -8.74 29.74 0.20
CA ILE A 347 -9.14 29.23 -1.11
C ILE A 347 -9.56 27.78 -0.89
N GLN A 348 -10.82 27.47 -1.15
CA GLN A 348 -11.31 26.11 -1.05
C GLN A 348 -10.93 25.33 -2.30
N VAL A 349 -10.29 24.18 -2.13
CA VAL A 349 -9.92 23.24 -3.19
C VAL A 349 -10.85 22.05 -3.05
N ALA A 350 -11.79 21.93 -3.97
CA ALA A 350 -12.73 20.81 -4.01
C ALA A 350 -12.12 19.62 -4.74
N GLU A 351 -12.67 18.43 -4.48
CA GLU A 351 -12.41 17.24 -5.29
C GLU A 351 -12.82 17.52 -6.74
N PRO A 352 -12.00 17.17 -7.76
CA PRO A 352 -12.37 17.35 -9.15
C PRO A 352 -13.53 16.43 -9.55
N THR A 353 -14.31 16.85 -10.54
CA THR A 353 -15.33 15.96 -11.13
C THR A 353 -14.66 14.78 -11.85
N PRO A 354 -15.40 13.69 -12.11
CA PRO A 354 -14.85 12.54 -12.84
C PRO A 354 -14.25 12.92 -14.19
N GLU A 355 -14.92 13.85 -14.92
CA GLU A 355 -14.46 14.34 -16.21
C GLU A 355 -13.15 15.13 -16.09
N GLU A 356 -13.07 16.04 -15.09
CA GLU A 356 -11.85 16.79 -14.83
C GLU A 356 -10.71 15.87 -14.39
N ALA A 357 -11.00 14.80 -13.62
CA ALA A 357 -10.01 13.82 -13.23
C ALA A 357 -9.45 13.04 -14.44
N GLU A 358 -10.29 12.67 -15.40
CA GLU A 358 -9.83 12.05 -16.65
C GLU A 358 -8.91 12.99 -17.45
N GLU A 359 -9.25 14.28 -17.53
CA GLU A 359 -8.37 15.26 -18.18
C GLU A 359 -7.02 15.39 -17.48
N ILE A 360 -7.00 15.36 -16.14
CA ILE A 360 -5.77 15.37 -15.36
C ILE A 360 -4.91 14.13 -15.68
N LEU A 361 -5.52 12.94 -15.67
CA LEU A 361 -4.80 11.69 -15.98
C LEU A 361 -4.27 11.71 -17.42
N LYS A 362 -5.04 12.19 -18.40
CA LYS A 362 -4.60 12.36 -19.80
C LYS A 362 -3.39 13.30 -19.90
N GLY A 363 -3.38 14.37 -19.10
CA GLY A 363 -2.24 15.29 -19.03
C GLY A 363 -0.97 14.64 -18.46
N LEU A 364 -1.11 13.75 -17.48
CA LEU A 364 -0.01 13.06 -16.82
C LEU A 364 0.50 11.84 -17.60
N ARG A 365 -0.35 11.23 -18.42
CA ARG A 365 -0.14 9.98 -19.16
C ARG A 365 1.26 9.85 -19.77
N SER A 366 1.70 10.83 -20.55
CA SER A 366 2.97 10.75 -21.28
C SER A 366 4.21 10.64 -20.36
N ARG A 367 4.12 11.12 -19.11
CA ARG A 367 5.21 11.01 -18.12
C ARG A 367 5.26 9.62 -17.53
N TYR A 368 4.09 9.07 -17.17
CA TYR A 368 4.00 7.72 -16.63
C TYR A 368 4.37 6.68 -17.68
N GLU A 369 3.94 6.88 -18.94
CA GLU A 369 4.36 6.04 -20.08
C GLU A 369 5.87 6.04 -20.27
N LYS A 370 6.52 7.21 -20.16
CA LYS A 370 7.99 7.31 -20.22
C LYS A 370 8.67 6.61 -19.05
N HIS A 371 8.10 6.71 -17.85
CA HIS A 371 8.68 6.13 -16.64
C HIS A 371 8.62 4.60 -16.67
N HIS A 372 7.47 4.05 -17.03
CA HIS A 372 7.26 2.59 -17.06
C HIS A 372 7.67 1.93 -18.37
N GLY A 373 7.78 2.69 -19.48
CA GLY A 373 8.03 2.16 -20.81
C GLY A 373 6.84 1.36 -21.38
N ILE A 374 5.60 1.78 -21.06
CA ILE A 374 4.35 1.10 -21.38
C ILE A 374 3.35 2.14 -21.84
N GLU A 375 2.53 1.82 -22.84
CA GLU A 375 1.42 2.67 -23.31
C GLU A 375 0.20 2.49 -22.41
N ILE A 376 -0.49 3.58 -22.07
CA ILE A 376 -1.71 3.57 -21.25
C ILE A 376 -2.90 3.92 -22.14
N THR A 377 -3.90 3.02 -22.22
CA THR A 377 -5.07 3.24 -23.06
C THR A 377 -6.04 4.24 -22.45
N ASP A 378 -6.89 4.86 -23.27
CA ASP A 378 -7.92 5.78 -22.78
C ASP A 378 -8.96 5.05 -21.92
N GLU A 379 -9.26 3.80 -22.25
CA GLU A 379 -10.13 2.92 -21.49
C GLU A 379 -9.57 2.65 -20.08
N ALA A 380 -8.26 2.45 -19.98
CA ALA A 380 -7.59 2.26 -18.69
C ALA A 380 -7.67 3.54 -17.81
N LEU A 381 -7.51 4.73 -18.40
CA LEU A 381 -7.65 5.99 -17.67
C LEU A 381 -9.10 6.19 -17.19
N HIS A 382 -10.07 5.93 -18.06
CA HIS A 382 -11.49 5.97 -17.70
C HIS A 382 -11.80 4.98 -16.57
N ALA A 383 -11.33 3.73 -16.69
CA ALA A 383 -11.49 2.71 -15.67
C ALA A 383 -10.84 3.11 -14.33
N ALA A 384 -9.64 3.70 -14.37
CA ALA A 384 -8.95 4.18 -13.15
C ALA A 384 -9.80 5.22 -12.39
N VAL A 385 -10.44 6.15 -13.10
CA VAL A 385 -11.33 7.14 -12.47
C VAL A 385 -12.61 6.47 -11.96
N GLN A 386 -13.32 5.70 -12.79
CA GLN A 386 -14.60 5.11 -12.42
C GLN A 386 -14.49 4.08 -11.30
N LEU A 387 -13.49 3.19 -11.37
CA LEU A 387 -13.25 2.18 -10.35
C LEU A 387 -12.77 2.80 -9.05
N SER A 388 -11.94 3.86 -9.12
CA SER A 388 -11.52 4.57 -7.91
C SER A 388 -12.68 5.24 -7.18
N ILE A 389 -13.62 5.85 -7.89
CA ILE A 389 -14.83 6.46 -7.30
C ILE A 389 -15.70 5.39 -6.65
N ARG A 390 -15.87 4.26 -7.34
CA ARG A 390 -16.78 3.20 -6.91
C ARG A 390 -16.23 2.37 -5.74
N TYR A 391 -14.91 2.14 -5.71
CA TYR A 391 -14.30 1.17 -4.83
C TYR A 391 -13.34 1.75 -3.78
N LEU A 392 -12.81 2.97 -3.97
CA LEU A 392 -11.87 3.63 -3.06
C LEU A 392 -12.50 4.88 -2.45
N ASN A 393 -13.23 4.71 -1.33
CA ASN A 393 -13.96 5.79 -0.68
C ASN A 393 -13.14 6.52 0.40
N ASP A 394 -11.97 6.01 0.76
CA ASP A 394 -11.08 6.56 1.80
C ASP A 394 -10.10 7.61 1.28
N ARG A 395 -10.03 7.80 -0.04
CA ARG A 395 -9.15 8.76 -0.72
C ARG A 395 -9.94 9.61 -1.71
N GLN A 396 -9.35 10.75 -2.10
CA GLN A 396 -9.98 11.71 -3.01
C GLN A 396 -9.36 11.66 -4.42
N LEU A 397 -10.14 12.09 -5.42
CA LEU A 397 -9.63 12.36 -6.75
C LEU A 397 -8.74 13.64 -6.73
N PRO A 398 -7.72 13.75 -7.59
CA PRO A 398 -7.29 12.77 -8.58
C PRO A 398 -6.32 11.70 -8.05
N ASP A 399 -5.84 11.85 -6.81
CA ASP A 399 -4.74 11.05 -6.22
C ASP A 399 -5.00 9.54 -6.32
N LYS A 400 -6.20 9.08 -5.89
CA LYS A 400 -6.58 7.66 -5.96
C LYS A 400 -6.58 7.09 -7.38
N ALA A 401 -6.91 7.90 -8.39
CA ALA A 401 -6.92 7.44 -9.77
C ALA A 401 -5.51 7.47 -10.38
N ILE A 402 -4.67 8.41 -9.96
CA ILE A 402 -3.24 8.47 -10.34
C ILE A 402 -2.50 7.25 -9.76
N ASP A 403 -2.72 6.93 -8.49
CA ASP A 403 -2.12 5.76 -7.84
C ASP A 403 -2.52 4.46 -8.56
N LEU A 404 -3.80 4.32 -8.95
CA LEU A 404 -4.24 3.15 -9.71
C LEU A 404 -3.58 3.05 -11.09
N MET A 405 -3.45 4.15 -11.79
CA MET A 405 -2.79 4.21 -13.09
C MET A 405 -1.30 3.82 -12.95
N ASP A 406 -0.62 4.37 -11.95
CA ASP A 406 0.81 4.12 -11.69
C ASP A 406 1.06 2.65 -11.32
N GLU A 407 0.30 2.11 -10.36
CA GLU A 407 0.45 0.72 -9.93
C GLU A 407 0.05 -0.29 -11.02
N SER A 408 -0.97 0.02 -11.83
CA SER A 408 -1.35 -0.83 -12.96
C SER A 408 -0.23 -0.90 -14.00
N ALA A 409 0.40 0.24 -14.30
CA ALA A 409 1.55 0.28 -15.20
C ALA A 409 2.76 -0.48 -14.61
N ALA A 410 3.02 -0.33 -13.31
CA ALA A 410 4.07 -1.05 -12.62
C ALA A 410 3.83 -2.57 -12.64
N LYS A 411 2.60 -3.02 -12.39
CA LYS A 411 2.20 -4.43 -12.42
C LYS A 411 2.40 -5.05 -13.79
N VAL A 412 1.88 -4.42 -14.85
CA VAL A 412 2.05 -4.91 -16.23
C VAL A 412 3.53 -5.02 -16.60
N ARG A 413 4.37 -4.09 -16.12
CA ARG A 413 5.82 -4.16 -16.29
C ARG A 413 6.45 -5.36 -15.58
N LEU A 414 6.02 -5.66 -14.34
CA LEU A 414 6.50 -6.80 -13.55
C LEU A 414 6.06 -8.12 -14.15
N ASP A 415 4.77 -8.27 -14.50
CA ASP A 415 4.22 -9.47 -15.13
C ASP A 415 4.96 -9.82 -16.42
N LYS A 416 5.46 -8.79 -17.14
CA LYS A 416 6.30 -8.97 -18.32
C LYS A 416 7.74 -9.41 -17.98
N ALA A 417 8.27 -8.97 -16.83
CA ALA A 417 9.61 -9.34 -16.37
C ALA A 417 9.66 -10.77 -15.79
N ASP A 418 8.56 -11.21 -15.18
CA ASP A 418 8.43 -12.53 -14.54
C ASP A 418 8.12 -13.68 -15.52
N GLN A 419 7.79 -13.38 -16.78
CA GLN A 419 7.72 -14.46 -17.77
C GLN A 419 9.09 -15.13 -17.86
N PRO A 420 9.18 -16.48 -17.72
CA PRO A 420 10.43 -17.22 -17.84
C PRO A 420 11.02 -16.91 -19.22
N SER A 421 11.91 -15.93 -19.25
CA SER A 421 12.51 -15.52 -20.49
C SER A 421 13.57 -16.56 -20.83
N GLU A 422 13.55 -17.03 -22.08
CA GLU A 422 14.63 -17.82 -22.66
C GLU A 422 16.03 -17.25 -22.34
N ILE A 423 16.08 -15.94 -22.07
CA ILE A 423 17.27 -15.21 -21.61
C ILE A 423 17.75 -15.68 -20.22
N ASN A 424 16.82 -15.93 -19.27
CA ASN A 424 17.22 -16.42 -17.94
C ASN A 424 17.64 -17.89 -17.98
N GLU A 425 17.01 -18.70 -18.83
CA GLU A 425 17.43 -20.08 -19.06
C GLU A 425 18.82 -20.14 -19.68
N LEU A 426 19.09 -19.35 -20.71
CA LEU A 426 20.40 -19.25 -21.32
C LEU A 426 21.47 -18.69 -20.37
N ARG A 427 21.16 -17.75 -19.52
CA ARG A 427 22.08 -17.25 -18.47
C ARG A 427 22.41 -18.35 -17.45
N THR A 428 21.42 -19.15 -17.08
CA THR A 428 21.61 -20.27 -16.15
C THR A 428 22.46 -21.35 -16.82
N GLU A 429 22.22 -21.64 -18.10
CA GLU A 429 23.01 -22.59 -18.89
C GLU A 429 24.46 -22.12 -19.04
N ILE A 430 24.73 -20.84 -19.31
CA ILE A 430 26.07 -20.25 -19.35
C ILE A 430 26.78 -20.43 -18.01
N SER A 431 26.10 -20.18 -16.89
CA SER A 431 26.69 -20.31 -15.56
C SER A 431 27.09 -21.77 -15.26
N GLN A 432 26.27 -22.73 -15.68
CA GLN A 432 26.57 -24.16 -15.58
C GLN A 432 27.76 -24.55 -16.44
N LEU A 433 27.80 -24.11 -17.70
CA LEU A 433 28.91 -24.36 -18.60
C LEU A 433 30.24 -23.75 -18.10
N ILE A 434 30.21 -22.61 -17.46
CA ILE A 434 31.41 -22.01 -16.83
C ILE A 434 31.89 -22.90 -15.67
N THR A 435 30.99 -23.39 -14.81
CA THR A 435 31.35 -24.28 -13.71
C THR A 435 31.93 -25.59 -14.22
N GLU A 436 31.30 -26.22 -15.21
CA GLU A 436 31.78 -27.45 -15.84
C GLU A 436 33.14 -27.25 -16.53
N LYS A 437 33.36 -26.10 -17.15
CA LYS A 437 34.66 -25.75 -17.75
C LYS A 437 35.77 -25.62 -16.69
N GLU A 438 35.50 -25.01 -15.55
CA GLU A 438 36.42 -24.88 -14.45
C GLU A 438 36.78 -26.23 -13.83
N GLU A 439 35.79 -27.12 -13.67
CA GLU A 439 36.01 -28.51 -13.21
C GLU A 439 36.85 -29.33 -14.21
N ALA A 440 36.58 -29.20 -15.52
CA ALA A 440 37.35 -29.86 -16.55
C ALA A 440 38.82 -29.38 -16.60
N ILE A 441 39.07 -28.08 -16.32
CA ILE A 441 40.44 -27.54 -16.22
C ILE A 441 41.14 -28.05 -14.96
N GLN A 442 40.47 -28.12 -13.81
CA GLN A 442 41.01 -28.67 -12.56
C GLN A 442 41.39 -30.16 -12.72
N ASN A 443 40.59 -30.90 -13.47
CA ASN A 443 40.81 -32.31 -13.76
C ASN A 443 41.80 -32.55 -14.95
N GLN A 444 42.50 -31.51 -15.43
CA GLN A 444 43.46 -31.54 -16.56
C GLN A 444 42.92 -32.12 -17.87
N SER A 445 41.57 -32.09 -18.04
CA SER A 445 40.87 -32.57 -19.22
C SER A 445 40.72 -31.48 -20.27
N PHE A 446 41.82 -31.03 -20.87
CA PHE A 446 41.86 -29.84 -21.75
C PHE A 446 41.00 -30.01 -23.03
N GLU A 447 40.83 -31.24 -23.52
CA GLU A 447 39.97 -31.50 -24.70
C GLU A 447 38.48 -31.31 -24.37
N SER A 448 38.04 -31.73 -23.18
CA SER A 448 36.69 -31.49 -22.67
C SER A 448 36.44 -30.00 -22.41
N ALA A 449 37.40 -29.31 -21.80
CA ALA A 449 37.33 -27.86 -21.56
C ALA A 449 37.23 -27.06 -22.88
N ALA A 450 37.91 -27.49 -23.93
CA ALA A 450 37.81 -26.84 -25.24
C ALA A 450 36.44 -27.04 -25.91
N ARG A 451 35.82 -28.23 -25.75
CA ARG A 451 34.42 -28.48 -26.22
C ARG A 451 33.39 -27.67 -25.45
N ILE A 452 33.52 -27.57 -24.13
CA ILE A 452 32.63 -26.78 -23.29
C ILE A 452 32.73 -25.29 -23.64
N ARG A 453 33.95 -24.77 -23.86
CA ARG A 453 34.16 -23.37 -24.30
C ARG A 453 33.51 -23.08 -25.65
N GLN A 454 33.50 -24.06 -26.57
CA GLN A 454 32.82 -23.87 -27.84
C GLN A 454 31.29 -23.79 -27.68
N LYS A 455 30.73 -24.62 -26.79
CA LYS A 455 29.29 -24.54 -26.43
C LYS A 455 28.96 -23.21 -25.74
N GLU A 456 29.74 -22.80 -24.75
CA GLU A 456 29.60 -21.52 -24.05
C GLU A 456 29.52 -20.36 -25.05
N LYS A 457 30.43 -20.36 -26.06
CA LYS A 457 30.43 -19.32 -27.09
C LYS A 457 29.14 -19.32 -27.93
N GLN A 458 28.65 -20.50 -28.31
CA GLN A 458 27.40 -20.63 -29.09
C GLN A 458 26.16 -20.15 -28.28
N VAL A 459 26.12 -20.45 -26.98
CA VAL A 459 25.04 -20.01 -26.11
C VAL A 459 25.14 -18.50 -25.86
N MET A 460 26.35 -17.95 -25.73
CA MET A 460 26.55 -16.49 -25.61
C MET A 460 26.13 -15.76 -26.89
N GLU A 461 26.49 -16.24 -28.08
CA GLU A 461 26.03 -15.64 -29.34
C GLU A 461 24.50 -15.63 -29.45
N LYS A 462 23.82 -16.74 -29.08
CA LYS A 462 22.35 -16.80 -29.03
C LYS A 462 21.76 -15.81 -28.02
N LEU A 463 22.40 -15.67 -26.85
CA LEU A 463 21.97 -14.71 -25.83
C LEU A 463 22.09 -13.27 -26.35
N GLU A 464 23.19 -12.92 -27.01
CA GLU A 464 23.40 -11.60 -27.61
C GLU A 464 22.39 -11.31 -28.73
N GLU A 465 22.10 -12.30 -29.59
CA GLU A 465 21.06 -12.18 -30.63
C GLU A 465 19.67 -11.94 -30.01
N LEU A 466 19.30 -12.72 -28.99
CA LEU A 466 18.03 -12.55 -28.29
C LEU A 466 17.93 -11.20 -27.55
N ILE A 467 19.01 -10.74 -26.94
CA ILE A 467 19.06 -9.40 -26.30
C ILE A 467 18.91 -8.31 -27.36
N ALA A 468 19.60 -8.40 -28.48
CA ALA A 468 19.52 -7.44 -29.58
C ALA A 468 18.12 -7.39 -30.24
N VAL A 469 17.45 -8.54 -30.37
CA VAL A 469 16.04 -8.63 -30.81
C VAL A 469 15.11 -8.01 -29.81
N LYS A 470 15.33 -8.27 -28.50
CA LYS A 470 14.54 -7.72 -27.40
C LYS A 470 14.73 -6.21 -27.24
N GLU A 471 15.96 -5.70 -27.38
CA GLU A 471 16.23 -4.25 -27.38
C GLU A 471 15.58 -3.54 -28.57
N LYS A 472 15.55 -4.15 -29.74
CA LYS A 472 14.78 -3.63 -30.88
C LYS A 472 13.25 -3.66 -30.66
N SER A 473 12.72 -4.64 -29.93
CA SER A 473 11.30 -4.72 -29.58
C SER A 473 10.92 -3.78 -28.42
N LEU A 474 11.88 -3.42 -27.57
CA LEU A 474 11.71 -2.44 -26.48
C LEU A 474 11.75 -0.98 -26.95
N SER A 475 12.14 -0.70 -28.19
CA SER A 475 12.15 0.65 -28.77
C SER A 475 10.76 1.13 -29.26
N GLY A 476 9.74 0.29 -29.16
CA GLY A 476 8.34 0.66 -29.37
C GLY A 476 7.49 0.16 -28.18
N TYR A 477 6.65 1.01 -27.62
CA TYR A 477 5.69 0.68 -26.57
C TYR A 477 4.84 -0.55 -26.96
N SER A 478 5.32 -1.75 -26.60
CA SER A 478 4.72 -3.00 -27.07
C SER A 478 3.74 -3.63 -26.09
N THR A 479 3.52 -3.00 -24.94
CA THR A 479 2.58 -3.46 -23.93
C THR A 479 1.71 -2.31 -23.51
N GLN A 480 0.41 -2.53 -23.52
CA GLN A 480 -0.61 -1.53 -23.16
C GLN A 480 -1.20 -1.91 -21.82
N VAL A 481 -1.46 -0.90 -20.99
CA VAL A 481 -2.29 -1.04 -19.78
C VAL A 481 -3.74 -0.97 -20.21
N THR A 482 -4.50 -2.01 -19.86
CA THR A 482 -5.92 -2.16 -20.20
C THR A 482 -6.82 -1.91 -18.98
N GLU A 483 -8.12 -1.82 -19.21
CA GLU A 483 -9.13 -1.77 -18.15
C GLU A 483 -9.05 -2.98 -17.21
N GLU A 484 -8.76 -4.19 -17.74
CA GLU A 484 -8.62 -5.42 -16.96
C GLU A 484 -7.44 -5.34 -15.97
N ASP A 485 -6.34 -4.69 -16.36
CA ASP A 485 -5.17 -4.51 -15.50
C ASP A 485 -5.50 -3.60 -14.33
N VAL A 486 -6.20 -2.49 -14.60
CA VAL A 486 -6.68 -1.56 -13.56
C VAL A 486 -7.67 -2.25 -12.62
N ALA A 487 -8.62 -3.00 -13.16
CA ALA A 487 -9.57 -3.79 -12.37
C ALA A 487 -8.84 -4.84 -11.50
N GLY A 488 -7.75 -5.43 -12.02
CA GLY A 488 -6.91 -6.34 -11.27
C GLY A 488 -6.23 -5.70 -10.06
N VAL A 489 -5.75 -4.47 -10.17
CA VAL A 489 -5.14 -3.73 -9.06
C VAL A 489 -6.21 -3.34 -8.03
N VAL A 490 -7.35 -2.82 -8.46
CA VAL A 490 -8.47 -2.51 -7.56
C VAL A 490 -8.92 -3.74 -6.80
N SER A 491 -8.97 -4.91 -7.49
CA SER A 491 -9.29 -6.20 -6.86
C SER A 491 -8.28 -6.57 -5.76
N GLN A 492 -7.00 -6.33 -5.97
CA GLN A 492 -5.96 -6.57 -4.95
C GLN A 492 -6.11 -5.64 -3.74
N TRP A 493 -6.41 -4.37 -3.95
CA TRP A 493 -6.56 -3.39 -2.87
C TRP A 493 -7.82 -3.60 -2.04
N THR A 494 -8.92 -3.93 -2.70
CA THR A 494 -10.24 -4.01 -2.06
C THR A 494 -10.63 -5.43 -1.65
N GLY A 495 -9.95 -6.45 -2.19
CA GLY A 495 -10.31 -7.85 -2.02
C GLY A 495 -11.55 -8.28 -2.83
N VAL A 496 -12.08 -7.40 -3.69
CA VAL A 496 -13.25 -7.68 -4.53
C VAL A 496 -12.78 -8.28 -5.86
N PRO A 497 -13.21 -9.48 -6.28
CA PRO A 497 -12.78 -10.11 -7.53
C PRO A 497 -13.39 -9.42 -8.75
N LEU A 498 -12.81 -8.31 -9.20
CA LEU A 498 -13.31 -7.48 -10.30
C LEU A 498 -13.07 -8.08 -11.69
N GLN A 499 -12.04 -8.91 -11.87
CA GLN A 499 -11.69 -9.51 -13.16
C GLN A 499 -12.74 -10.48 -13.74
N GLN A 500 -13.79 -10.81 -12.97
CA GLN A 500 -14.84 -11.74 -13.41
C GLN A 500 -16.19 -11.05 -13.67
N LEU A 501 -16.28 -9.71 -13.57
CA LEU A 501 -17.55 -9.07 -13.23
C LEU A 501 -18.39 -8.56 -14.40
N GLU A 502 -17.88 -8.24 -15.59
CA GLU A 502 -18.75 -7.56 -16.56
C GLU A 502 -19.63 -8.47 -17.43
N LYS A 503 -19.15 -9.59 -17.90
CA LYS A 503 -20.01 -10.55 -18.66
C LYS A 503 -20.54 -11.71 -17.83
N LYS A 504 -19.77 -12.15 -16.81
CA LYS A 504 -20.17 -13.24 -15.92
C LYS A 504 -21.03 -12.79 -14.73
N GLU A 505 -21.04 -11.50 -14.36
CA GLU A 505 -21.87 -11.00 -13.24
C GLU A 505 -23.35 -11.07 -13.58
N SER A 506 -23.75 -10.67 -14.76
CA SER A 506 -25.16 -10.77 -15.19
C SER A 506 -25.62 -12.23 -15.26
N GLU A 507 -24.78 -13.14 -15.75
CA GLU A 507 -25.08 -14.58 -15.76
C GLU A 507 -25.16 -15.15 -14.33
N ARG A 508 -24.17 -14.82 -13.47
CA ARG A 508 -24.20 -15.24 -12.06
C ARG A 508 -25.39 -14.69 -11.27
N LEU A 509 -25.79 -13.44 -11.55
CA LEU A 509 -26.98 -12.85 -10.93
C LEU A 509 -28.29 -13.52 -11.41
N MET A 510 -28.33 -13.99 -12.66
CA MET A 510 -29.44 -14.79 -13.15
C MET A 510 -29.47 -16.18 -12.52
N GLU A 511 -28.31 -16.78 -12.25
CA GLU A 511 -28.18 -18.10 -11.62
C GLU A 511 -28.10 -18.05 -10.08
N LEU A 512 -28.21 -16.84 -9.47
CA LEU A 512 -28.03 -16.63 -8.03
C LEU A 512 -28.92 -17.55 -7.19
N GLU A 513 -30.14 -17.80 -7.60
CA GLU A 513 -31.07 -18.74 -6.92
C GLU A 513 -30.48 -20.15 -6.89
N THR A 514 -29.94 -20.63 -8.00
CA THR A 514 -29.35 -21.97 -8.11
C THR A 514 -28.10 -22.07 -7.23
N ILE A 515 -27.26 -21.02 -7.20
CA ILE A 515 -26.04 -20.94 -6.38
C ILE A 515 -26.41 -20.98 -4.89
N LEU A 516 -27.44 -20.21 -4.47
CA LEU A 516 -27.87 -20.18 -3.08
C LEU A 516 -28.48 -21.53 -2.65
N HIS A 517 -29.23 -22.21 -3.54
CA HIS A 517 -29.82 -23.53 -3.28
C HIS A 517 -28.78 -24.65 -3.16
N GLN A 518 -27.57 -24.48 -3.64
CA GLN A 518 -26.47 -25.46 -3.39
C GLN A 518 -26.13 -25.58 -1.90
N ARG A 519 -26.35 -24.53 -1.10
CA ARG A 519 -26.07 -24.50 0.34
C ARG A 519 -27.32 -24.44 1.20
N VAL A 520 -28.35 -23.76 0.73
CA VAL A 520 -29.61 -23.56 1.48
C VAL A 520 -30.69 -24.48 0.90
N VAL A 521 -31.10 -25.45 1.71
CA VAL A 521 -32.13 -26.40 1.35
C VAL A 521 -33.50 -25.86 1.73
N GLY A 522 -34.45 -26.01 0.81
CA GLY A 522 -35.80 -25.44 0.99
C GLY A 522 -35.78 -23.91 0.94
N GLN A 523 -36.69 -23.26 1.66
CA GLN A 523 -36.77 -21.80 1.80
C GLN A 523 -36.86 -21.04 0.46
N ASN A 524 -37.57 -21.59 -0.54
CA ASN A 524 -37.63 -21.08 -1.90
C ASN A 524 -38.06 -19.61 -1.95
N GLU A 525 -39.10 -19.24 -1.21
CA GLU A 525 -39.60 -17.87 -1.13
C GLU A 525 -38.53 -16.89 -0.62
N ALA A 526 -37.69 -17.34 0.33
CA ALA A 526 -36.61 -16.53 0.88
C ALA A 526 -35.51 -16.31 -0.15
N VAL A 527 -35.08 -17.37 -0.84
CA VAL A 527 -34.03 -17.30 -1.87
C VAL A 527 -34.48 -16.45 -3.05
N GLU A 528 -35.72 -16.63 -3.52
CA GLU A 528 -36.29 -15.84 -4.62
C GLU A 528 -36.42 -14.34 -4.26
N ALA A 529 -36.90 -14.00 -3.06
CA ALA A 529 -37.06 -12.62 -2.61
C ALA A 529 -35.69 -11.91 -2.53
N VAL A 530 -34.67 -12.56 -1.93
CA VAL A 530 -33.34 -12.02 -1.84
C VAL A 530 -32.73 -11.85 -3.24
N SER A 531 -32.78 -12.85 -4.09
CA SER A 531 -32.22 -12.82 -5.45
C SER A 531 -32.88 -11.74 -6.31
N ARG A 532 -34.18 -11.57 -6.23
CA ARG A 532 -34.93 -10.52 -6.93
C ARG A 532 -34.54 -9.13 -6.47
N ALA A 533 -34.42 -8.91 -5.15
CA ALA A 533 -34.02 -7.62 -4.61
C ALA A 533 -32.58 -7.24 -5.01
N ILE A 534 -31.65 -8.20 -5.01
CA ILE A 534 -30.26 -7.99 -5.44
C ILE A 534 -30.18 -7.70 -6.93
N ARG A 535 -30.90 -8.45 -7.77
CA ARG A 535 -30.98 -8.17 -9.21
C ARG A 535 -31.49 -6.76 -9.47
N ARG A 536 -32.54 -6.32 -8.75
CA ARG A 536 -33.10 -4.94 -8.86
C ARG A 536 -32.05 -3.89 -8.47
N ALA A 537 -31.27 -4.11 -7.44
CA ALA A 537 -30.23 -3.17 -7.00
C ALA A 537 -29.08 -3.08 -8.02
N ARG A 538 -28.62 -4.23 -8.52
CA ARG A 538 -27.51 -4.29 -9.49
C ARG A 538 -27.84 -3.84 -10.89
N SER A 539 -29.13 -3.88 -11.28
CA SER A 539 -29.60 -3.33 -12.58
C SER A 539 -29.69 -1.80 -12.60
N GLY A 540 -29.29 -1.09 -11.56
CA GLY A 540 -29.34 0.38 -11.49
C GLY A 540 -30.72 0.97 -11.27
N LEU A 541 -31.73 0.15 -11.00
CA LEU A 541 -33.11 0.60 -10.76
C LEU A 541 -33.40 1.03 -9.32
N LYS A 542 -32.42 0.83 -8.41
CA LYS A 542 -32.51 1.24 -7.01
C LYS A 542 -31.81 2.59 -6.81
N ASP A 543 -32.24 3.34 -5.78
CA ASP A 543 -31.59 4.57 -5.34
C ASP A 543 -30.12 4.28 -4.97
N PRO A 544 -29.13 4.92 -5.63
CA PRO A 544 -27.71 4.69 -5.38
C PRO A 544 -27.24 5.15 -3.99
N ALA A 545 -28.05 5.95 -3.28
CA ALA A 545 -27.74 6.38 -1.93
C ALA A 545 -27.96 5.29 -0.86
N ARG A 546 -28.67 4.19 -1.19
CA ARG A 546 -29.03 3.14 -0.23
C ARG A 546 -28.11 1.92 -0.33
N PRO A 547 -28.03 1.07 0.72
CA PRO A 547 -27.34 -0.22 0.66
C PRO A 547 -27.84 -1.10 -0.50
N ILE A 548 -27.02 -2.05 -1.00
CA ILE A 548 -27.41 -2.99 -2.08
C ILE A 548 -28.72 -3.69 -1.74
N GLY A 549 -28.87 -4.16 -0.49
CA GLY A 549 -30.09 -4.79 -0.02
C GLY A 549 -30.24 -4.69 1.49
N SER A 550 -31.47 -4.56 1.95
CA SER A 550 -31.83 -4.58 3.36
C SER A 550 -32.93 -5.62 3.59
N PHE A 551 -32.64 -6.63 4.39
CA PHE A 551 -33.50 -7.78 4.60
C PHE A 551 -33.81 -8.03 6.05
N MET A 552 -35.06 -8.38 6.36
CA MET A 552 -35.45 -8.89 7.68
C MET A 552 -35.82 -10.36 7.56
N PHE A 553 -35.06 -11.26 8.18
CA PHE A 553 -35.28 -12.71 8.22
C PHE A 553 -36.00 -13.11 9.50
N LEU A 554 -37.22 -13.56 9.39
CA LEU A 554 -38.10 -13.95 10.48
C LEU A 554 -38.30 -15.47 10.51
N GLY A 555 -38.40 -16.05 11.68
CA GLY A 555 -38.72 -17.47 11.82
C GLY A 555 -37.98 -18.19 12.93
N PRO A 556 -38.25 -19.47 13.16
CA PRO A 556 -37.68 -20.24 14.26
C PRO A 556 -36.17 -20.42 14.14
N THR A 557 -35.53 -20.81 15.22
CA THR A 557 -34.11 -21.08 15.26
C THR A 557 -33.74 -22.32 14.42
N GLY A 558 -32.58 -22.31 13.74
CA GLY A 558 -32.08 -23.49 13.03
C GLY A 558 -32.73 -23.81 11.69
N VAL A 559 -33.47 -22.86 11.05
CA VAL A 559 -34.12 -23.04 9.73
C VAL A 559 -33.24 -22.55 8.56
N GLY A 560 -32.03 -21.98 8.80
CA GLY A 560 -31.10 -21.61 7.75
C GLY A 560 -30.90 -20.11 7.54
N LYS A 561 -31.45 -19.22 8.41
CA LYS A 561 -31.30 -17.74 8.29
C LYS A 561 -29.83 -17.31 8.17
N THR A 562 -28.97 -17.75 9.07
CA THR A 562 -27.53 -17.43 9.07
C THR A 562 -26.80 -18.10 7.90
N GLU A 563 -27.22 -19.28 7.48
CA GLU A 563 -26.60 -19.99 6.34
C GLU A 563 -26.90 -19.30 5.01
N LEU A 564 -28.10 -18.75 4.84
CA LEU A 564 -28.45 -17.94 3.68
C LEU A 564 -27.57 -16.67 3.63
N ALA A 565 -27.32 -16.04 4.78
CA ALA A 565 -26.42 -14.87 4.83
C ALA A 565 -24.98 -15.23 4.43
N LYS A 566 -24.48 -16.39 4.86
CA LYS A 566 -23.15 -16.90 4.45
C LYS A 566 -23.09 -17.24 2.97
N ALA A 567 -24.08 -17.98 2.48
CA ALA A 567 -24.16 -18.31 1.07
C ALA A 567 -24.22 -17.05 0.18
N LEU A 568 -24.93 -16.02 0.64
CA LEU A 568 -25.01 -14.75 -0.05
C LEU A 568 -23.66 -13.99 -0.05
N ALA A 569 -22.92 -13.99 1.08
CA ALA A 569 -21.59 -13.39 1.14
C ALA A 569 -20.63 -14.07 0.15
N GLU A 570 -20.62 -15.39 0.10
CA GLU A 570 -19.81 -16.15 -0.86
C GLU A 570 -20.24 -15.90 -2.32
N ALA A 571 -21.54 -15.89 -2.59
CA ALA A 571 -22.05 -15.67 -3.94
C ALA A 571 -21.77 -14.26 -4.47
N MET A 572 -21.89 -13.23 -3.61
CA MET A 572 -21.77 -11.82 -4.00
C MET A 572 -20.35 -11.29 -3.91
N PHE A 573 -19.58 -11.72 -2.92
CA PHE A 573 -18.25 -11.16 -2.62
C PHE A 573 -17.12 -12.20 -2.67
N GLY A 574 -17.42 -13.44 -3.08
CA GLY A 574 -16.43 -14.49 -3.35
C GLY A 574 -15.86 -15.19 -2.11
N SER A 575 -16.20 -14.76 -0.89
CA SER A 575 -15.71 -15.39 0.36
C SER A 575 -16.77 -15.34 1.47
N GLU A 576 -16.85 -16.42 2.27
CA GLU A 576 -17.64 -16.39 3.50
C GLU A 576 -17.13 -15.36 4.53
N GLU A 577 -15.85 -14.99 4.47
CA GLU A 577 -15.24 -14.01 5.37
C GLU A 577 -15.75 -12.60 5.13
N ALA A 578 -16.40 -12.35 3.99
CA ALA A 578 -17.08 -11.09 3.72
C ALA A 578 -18.37 -10.92 4.57
N LEU A 579 -18.70 -11.88 5.45
CA LEU A 579 -19.79 -11.78 6.41
C LEU A 579 -19.33 -11.14 7.72
N ILE A 580 -19.84 -9.94 8.02
CA ILE A 580 -19.66 -9.26 9.30
C ILE A 580 -20.85 -9.61 10.20
N ARG A 581 -20.66 -10.45 11.19
CA ARG A 581 -21.71 -10.79 12.16
C ARG A 581 -21.61 -9.92 13.39
N VAL A 582 -22.75 -9.37 13.81
CA VAL A 582 -22.94 -8.60 15.05
C VAL A 582 -24.12 -9.17 15.81
N ASP A 583 -23.89 -9.62 17.02
CA ASP A 583 -24.95 -10.15 17.90
C ASP A 583 -25.61 -8.99 18.64
N MET A 584 -26.87 -8.76 18.37
CA MET A 584 -27.61 -7.65 18.96
C MET A 584 -27.93 -7.84 20.44
N SER A 585 -27.77 -9.06 20.98
CA SER A 585 -27.88 -9.30 22.42
C SER A 585 -26.77 -8.60 23.24
N GLU A 586 -25.66 -8.22 22.63
CA GLU A 586 -24.61 -7.41 23.28
C GLU A 586 -24.98 -5.94 23.38
N PHE A 587 -26.06 -5.48 22.70
CA PHE A 587 -26.50 -4.10 22.60
C PHE A 587 -27.88 -3.85 23.21
N MET A 588 -28.17 -4.51 24.33
CA MET A 588 -29.44 -4.38 25.07
C MET A 588 -29.52 -3.08 25.89
N GLU A 589 -28.37 -2.53 26.30
CA GLU A 589 -28.29 -1.34 27.13
C GLU A 589 -28.13 -0.06 26.29
N LYS A 590 -28.66 1.04 26.79
CA LYS A 590 -28.60 2.35 26.12
C LYS A 590 -27.19 2.81 25.81
N TYR A 591 -26.24 2.55 26.69
CA TYR A 591 -24.83 2.95 26.50
C TYR A 591 -24.06 2.05 25.49
N SER A 592 -24.59 0.90 25.16
CA SER A 592 -23.95 -0.02 24.21
C SER A 592 -24.00 0.48 22.76
N THR A 593 -24.86 1.46 22.43
CA THR A 593 -24.89 2.11 21.10
C THR A 593 -23.56 2.79 20.76
N SER A 594 -22.87 3.36 21.75
CA SER A 594 -21.53 3.95 21.54
C SER A 594 -20.47 2.91 21.17
N ARG A 595 -20.67 1.65 21.50
CA ARG A 595 -19.77 0.58 21.03
C ARG A 595 -19.93 0.27 19.54
N LEU A 596 -21.10 0.53 18.94
CA LEU A 596 -21.34 0.35 17.52
C LEU A 596 -20.66 1.44 16.68
N ILE A 597 -20.81 2.71 17.09
CA ILE A 597 -20.36 3.89 16.32
C ILE A 597 -19.11 4.56 16.87
N GLY A 598 -18.66 4.18 18.06
CA GLY A 598 -17.57 4.81 18.81
C GLY A 598 -18.07 5.71 19.95
N SER A 599 -17.20 5.93 20.94
CA SER A 599 -17.48 6.83 22.08
C SER A 599 -17.21 8.28 21.70
N PRO A 600 -18.04 9.25 22.16
CA PRO A 600 -17.78 10.67 21.97
C PRO A 600 -16.44 11.12 22.59
N PRO A 601 -15.86 12.24 22.14
CA PRO A 601 -14.63 12.79 22.71
C PRO A 601 -14.75 12.99 24.22
N GLY A 602 -13.75 12.53 24.97
CA GLY A 602 -13.69 12.63 26.43
C GLY A 602 -14.27 11.44 27.21
N TYR A 603 -14.82 10.42 26.53
CA TYR A 603 -15.26 9.19 27.16
C TYR A 603 -14.25 8.05 26.96
N VAL A 604 -14.24 7.08 27.89
CA VAL A 604 -13.39 5.89 27.81
C VAL A 604 -13.74 5.10 26.54
N GLY A 605 -12.72 4.69 25.76
CA GLY A 605 -12.89 3.97 24.50
C GLY A 605 -13.00 4.85 23.24
N TYR A 606 -12.77 6.19 23.35
CA TYR A 606 -12.76 7.09 22.18
C TYR A 606 -11.73 6.69 21.10
N GLU A 607 -10.56 6.19 21.52
CA GLU A 607 -9.49 5.80 20.59
C GLU A 607 -9.79 4.49 19.84
N GLU A 608 -10.56 3.59 20.44
CA GLU A 608 -10.82 2.23 19.89
C GLU A 608 -11.76 2.24 18.67
N GLY A 609 -12.49 3.34 18.43
CA GLY A 609 -13.47 3.42 17.34
C GLY A 609 -14.72 2.56 17.57
N GLY A 610 -15.68 2.61 16.66
CA GLY A 610 -16.92 1.81 16.73
C GLY A 610 -16.73 0.42 16.12
N GLN A 611 -17.25 -0.62 16.77
CA GLN A 611 -17.09 -2.00 16.31
C GLN A 611 -17.67 -2.25 14.91
N LEU A 612 -18.82 -1.63 14.60
CA LEU A 612 -19.47 -1.76 13.31
C LEU A 612 -18.78 -0.87 12.26
N THR A 613 -18.58 0.39 12.60
CA THR A 613 -18.02 1.39 11.67
C THR A 613 -16.59 1.06 11.27
N GLU A 614 -15.76 0.56 12.18
CA GLU A 614 -14.38 0.19 11.87
C GLU A 614 -14.30 -1.09 11.00
N LYS A 615 -15.13 -2.10 11.28
CA LYS A 615 -15.17 -3.33 10.45
C LYS A 615 -15.62 -3.03 9.02
N ILE A 616 -16.59 -2.12 8.83
CA ILE A 616 -17.07 -1.76 7.50
C ILE A 616 -16.07 -0.88 6.77
N ARG A 617 -15.38 0.01 7.46
CA ARG A 617 -14.28 0.79 6.88
C ARG A 617 -13.17 -0.11 6.33
N GLN A 618 -12.86 -1.20 7.04
CA GLN A 618 -11.87 -2.18 6.60
C GLN A 618 -12.40 -3.09 5.48
N ARG A 619 -13.71 -3.38 5.46
CA ARG A 619 -14.37 -4.27 4.49
C ARG A 619 -15.66 -3.64 3.97
N PRO A 620 -15.57 -2.66 3.05
CA PRO A 620 -16.75 -1.93 2.55
C PRO A 620 -17.67 -2.81 1.69
N TYR A 621 -17.17 -3.92 1.17
CA TYR A 621 -17.94 -4.92 0.40
C TYR A 621 -18.22 -6.13 1.28
N SER A 622 -19.33 -6.10 2.01
CA SER A 622 -19.64 -7.15 2.98
C SER A 622 -21.15 -7.36 3.15
N VAL A 623 -21.49 -8.54 3.63
CA VAL A 623 -22.82 -8.83 4.17
C VAL A 623 -22.76 -8.56 5.66
N ILE A 624 -23.62 -7.69 6.16
CA ILE A 624 -23.74 -7.35 7.57
C ILE A 624 -24.91 -8.15 8.13
N LEU A 625 -24.64 -9.06 9.03
CA LEU A 625 -25.65 -9.85 9.73
C LEU A 625 -25.84 -9.33 11.16
N LEU A 626 -26.97 -8.66 11.40
CA LEU A 626 -27.40 -8.27 12.72
C LEU A 626 -28.31 -9.37 13.28
N ASP A 627 -27.76 -10.18 14.18
CA ASP A 627 -28.45 -11.35 14.73
C ASP A 627 -29.26 -11.00 15.97
N GLU A 628 -30.48 -11.53 16.10
CA GLU A 628 -31.40 -11.33 17.22
C GLU A 628 -31.78 -9.86 17.48
N VAL A 629 -32.16 -9.14 16.40
CA VAL A 629 -32.41 -7.67 16.45
C VAL A 629 -33.52 -7.29 17.47
N GLU A 630 -34.44 -8.19 17.79
CA GLU A 630 -35.47 -7.93 18.82
C GLU A 630 -34.93 -7.70 20.22
N LYS A 631 -33.65 -8.06 20.47
CA LYS A 631 -33.00 -7.86 21.77
C LYS A 631 -32.32 -6.51 21.88
N ALA A 632 -32.08 -5.82 20.78
CA ALA A 632 -31.37 -4.56 20.77
C ALA A 632 -32.14 -3.42 21.42
N HIS A 633 -31.42 -2.45 22.02
CA HIS A 633 -32.05 -1.24 22.54
C HIS A 633 -32.66 -0.42 21.37
N PRO A 634 -33.83 0.25 21.58
CA PRO A 634 -34.48 1.04 20.53
C PRO A 634 -33.61 2.11 19.86
N ASP A 635 -32.62 2.65 20.54
CA ASP A 635 -31.71 3.65 19.98
C ASP A 635 -30.80 3.09 18.88
N VAL A 636 -30.54 1.77 18.85
CA VAL A 636 -29.81 1.11 17.76
C VAL A 636 -30.58 1.27 16.43
N PHE A 637 -31.90 1.14 16.45
CA PHE A 637 -32.72 1.30 15.25
C PHE A 637 -32.68 2.72 14.70
N ASN A 638 -32.56 3.74 15.56
CA ASN A 638 -32.40 5.11 15.11
C ASN A 638 -31.08 5.32 14.33
N ILE A 639 -30.01 4.62 14.72
CA ILE A 639 -28.73 4.61 14.01
C ILE A 639 -28.87 3.89 12.65
N LEU A 640 -29.55 2.73 12.66
CA LEU A 640 -29.77 1.96 11.43
C LEU A 640 -30.68 2.68 10.42
N LEU A 641 -31.58 3.57 10.86
CA LEU A 641 -32.36 4.41 9.97
C LEU A 641 -31.48 5.27 9.06
N GLN A 642 -30.41 5.86 9.59
CA GLN A 642 -29.44 6.65 8.81
C GLN A 642 -28.77 5.78 7.72
N VAL A 643 -28.41 4.54 8.09
CA VAL A 643 -27.83 3.59 7.12
C VAL A 643 -28.81 3.22 6.02
N LEU A 644 -30.09 2.97 6.38
CA LEU A 644 -31.12 2.56 5.43
C LEU A 644 -31.57 3.66 4.48
N ASP A 645 -31.49 4.94 4.92
CA ASP A 645 -31.90 6.08 4.09
C ASP A 645 -30.75 6.67 3.28
N ASP A 646 -29.67 7.01 3.99
CA ASP A 646 -28.55 7.78 3.43
C ASP A 646 -27.38 6.89 2.98
N GLY A 647 -27.41 5.59 3.29
CA GLY A 647 -26.34 4.62 2.99
C GLY A 647 -25.00 4.94 3.63
N HIS A 648 -24.98 5.83 4.63
CA HIS A 648 -23.77 6.13 5.40
C HIS A 648 -24.08 6.27 6.89
N LEU A 649 -23.03 6.11 7.70
CA LEU A 649 -23.12 6.30 9.15
C LEU A 649 -21.96 7.19 9.59
N THR A 650 -22.27 8.22 10.36
CA THR A 650 -21.22 9.09 10.92
C THR A 650 -20.71 8.47 12.22
N ASP A 651 -19.40 8.20 12.29
CA ASP A 651 -18.77 7.69 13.50
C ASP A 651 -18.59 8.80 14.57
N ALA A 652 -18.17 8.43 15.76
CA ALA A 652 -17.94 9.38 16.86
C ALA A 652 -16.79 10.36 16.61
N LYS A 653 -15.94 10.09 15.61
CA LYS A 653 -14.86 10.98 15.17
C LYS A 653 -15.30 11.93 14.05
N GLY A 654 -16.61 11.94 13.70
CA GLY A 654 -17.18 12.77 12.63
C GLY A 654 -16.95 12.22 11.21
N ARG A 655 -16.36 11.04 11.04
CA ARG A 655 -16.08 10.46 9.73
C ARG A 655 -17.31 9.73 9.20
N LYS A 656 -17.62 9.91 7.93
CA LYS A 656 -18.69 9.19 7.24
C LYS A 656 -18.20 7.82 6.79
N VAL A 657 -18.85 6.76 7.27
CA VAL A 657 -18.59 5.37 6.88
C VAL A 657 -19.66 4.94 5.87
N ASP A 658 -19.24 4.46 4.72
CA ASP A 658 -20.11 4.13 3.59
C ASP A 658 -20.67 2.71 3.68
N PHE A 659 -21.98 2.56 3.59
CA PHE A 659 -22.73 1.30 3.60
C PHE A 659 -23.38 0.98 2.25
N ARG A 660 -23.23 1.82 1.24
CA ARG A 660 -23.89 1.66 -0.07
C ARG A 660 -23.52 0.37 -0.78
N ASN A 661 -22.33 -0.14 -0.53
CA ASN A 661 -21.82 -1.39 -1.10
C ASN A 661 -22.04 -2.60 -0.21
N THR A 662 -22.82 -2.47 0.88
CA THR A 662 -23.12 -3.57 1.81
C THR A 662 -24.52 -4.15 1.58
N ILE A 663 -24.71 -5.38 2.04
CA ILE A 663 -26.01 -6.03 2.16
C ILE A 663 -26.32 -6.17 3.66
N LEU A 664 -27.39 -5.56 4.12
CA LEU A 664 -27.80 -5.59 5.51
C LEU A 664 -28.86 -6.68 5.74
N ILE A 665 -28.55 -7.64 6.59
CA ILE A 665 -29.46 -8.73 6.97
C ILE A 665 -29.71 -8.65 8.46
N MET A 666 -30.94 -8.57 8.85
CA MET A 666 -31.41 -8.57 10.24
C MET A 666 -32.16 -9.88 10.50
N THR A 667 -31.77 -10.61 11.53
CA THR A 667 -32.49 -11.83 11.90
C THR A 667 -33.28 -11.63 13.16
N SER A 668 -34.46 -12.21 13.21
CA SER A 668 -35.31 -12.23 14.40
C SER A 668 -35.99 -13.58 14.60
N ASN A 669 -36.18 -13.95 15.86
CA ASN A 669 -36.93 -15.11 16.29
C ASN A 669 -38.36 -14.78 16.71
N LEU A 670 -38.82 -13.55 16.47
CA LEU A 670 -40.21 -13.14 16.72
C LEU A 670 -41.17 -14.04 15.93
N GLY A 671 -42.25 -14.40 16.54
CA GLY A 671 -43.25 -15.32 15.96
C GLY A 671 -42.94 -16.80 16.14
N ALA A 672 -41.78 -17.18 16.64
CA ALA A 672 -41.48 -18.60 16.93
C ALA A 672 -42.40 -19.16 18.02
N THR A 673 -42.84 -18.35 18.97
CA THR A 673 -43.82 -18.69 20.02
C THR A 673 -45.22 -18.87 19.46
N ALA A 674 -45.64 -18.01 18.51
CA ALA A 674 -46.93 -18.14 17.85
C ALA A 674 -47.07 -19.46 17.05
N ILE A 675 -45.98 -19.95 16.48
CA ILE A 675 -45.90 -21.24 15.77
C ILE A 675 -46.03 -22.41 16.77
N ARG A 676 -45.58 -22.26 18.00
CA ARG A 676 -45.64 -23.30 19.03
C ARG A 676 -47.05 -23.46 19.59
N GLU A 677 -47.78 -22.39 19.83
CA GLU A 677 -49.12 -22.43 20.43
C GLU A 677 -50.14 -23.13 19.53
N GLU A 678 -50.01 -23.07 18.21
CA GLU A 678 -50.90 -23.77 17.27
C GLU A 678 -50.74 -25.31 17.29
N LYS A 679 -49.60 -25.84 17.65
CA LYS A 679 -49.40 -27.29 17.80
C LYS A 679 -50.15 -27.88 19.04
N HIS A 680 -50.52 -27.01 19.99
CA HIS A 680 -51.24 -27.44 21.20
C HIS A 680 -52.79 -27.32 21.09
N VAL A 681 -53.30 -26.56 20.12
CA VAL A 681 -54.73 -26.42 19.88
C VAL A 681 -55.09 -27.28 18.69
N GLY A 682 -55.50 -28.51 18.94
CA GLY A 682 -55.81 -29.59 18.00
C GLY A 682 -56.78 -29.20 16.88
N PHE A 683 -56.30 -28.57 15.82
CA PHE A 683 -57.04 -28.37 14.58
C PHE A 683 -56.61 -29.36 13.49
N ASN A 684 -57.57 -29.96 12.86
CA ASN A 684 -57.41 -30.98 11.81
C ASN A 684 -56.57 -30.51 10.65
N VAL A 685 -55.59 -31.34 10.32
CA VAL A 685 -54.66 -31.18 9.16
C VAL A 685 -55.46 -31.36 7.85
N LYS A 686 -56.00 -30.30 7.27
CA LYS A 686 -56.50 -30.34 5.88
C LYS A 686 -56.14 -29.16 4.96
N ASP A 687 -55.48 -28.08 5.43
CA ASP A 687 -55.04 -26.99 4.58
C ASP A 687 -53.71 -26.40 5.02
N ILE A 688 -52.60 -26.99 4.57
CA ILE A 688 -51.21 -26.55 4.88
C ILE A 688 -50.94 -25.16 4.30
N SER A 689 -51.52 -24.78 3.15
CA SER A 689 -51.38 -23.48 2.51
C SER A 689 -52.05 -22.35 3.29
N LYS A 690 -53.26 -22.58 3.81
CA LYS A 690 -53.98 -21.56 4.63
C LYS A 690 -53.34 -21.34 5.97
N ASN A 691 -52.65 -22.32 6.54
CA ASN A 691 -51.88 -22.19 7.78
C ASN A 691 -50.63 -21.29 7.58
N HIS A 692 -49.98 -21.38 6.42
CA HIS A 692 -48.82 -20.57 6.14
C HIS A 692 -49.13 -19.07 6.01
N GLU A 693 -50.22 -18.71 5.31
CA GLU A 693 -50.67 -17.33 5.18
C GLU A 693 -51.10 -16.71 6.53
N LEU A 694 -51.81 -17.50 7.35
CA LEU A 694 -52.22 -17.07 8.70
C LEU A 694 -51.01 -16.89 9.62
N MET A 695 -50.02 -17.76 9.55
CA MET A 695 -48.76 -17.66 10.28
C MET A 695 -47.99 -16.40 9.87
N GLN A 696 -47.88 -16.17 8.56
CA GLN A 696 -47.25 -14.97 8.00
C GLN A 696 -47.89 -13.67 8.51
N LYS A 697 -49.24 -13.60 8.51
CA LYS A 697 -49.97 -12.45 9.03
C LYS A 697 -49.70 -12.21 10.51
N ARG A 698 -49.69 -13.23 11.35
CA ARG A 698 -49.40 -13.10 12.79
C ARG A 698 -47.97 -12.65 13.06
N ILE A 699 -47.00 -13.24 12.37
CA ILE A 699 -45.59 -12.82 12.49
C ILE A 699 -45.45 -11.36 12.10
N MET A 700 -46.12 -10.92 11.03
CA MET A 700 -46.12 -9.51 10.62
C MET A 700 -46.84 -8.60 11.62
N GLU A 701 -47.87 -9.06 12.31
CA GLU A 701 -48.50 -8.29 13.40
C GLU A 701 -47.59 -8.16 14.62
N GLU A 702 -46.89 -9.21 15.03
CA GLU A 702 -45.89 -9.15 16.10
C GLU A 702 -44.71 -8.27 15.73
N LEU A 703 -44.26 -8.33 14.49
CA LEU A 703 -43.21 -7.46 13.97
C LEU A 703 -43.61 -5.96 14.06
N LYS A 704 -44.86 -5.63 13.69
CA LYS A 704 -45.40 -4.25 13.79
C LYS A 704 -45.52 -3.77 15.21
N LYS A 705 -45.68 -4.68 16.21
CA LYS A 705 -45.69 -4.32 17.63
C LYS A 705 -44.27 -4.09 18.17
N ALA A 706 -43.30 -4.86 17.69
CA ALA A 706 -41.91 -4.83 18.15
C ALA A 706 -41.09 -3.67 17.56
N PHE A 707 -41.35 -3.30 16.33
CA PHE A 707 -40.57 -2.29 15.57
C PHE A 707 -41.44 -1.12 15.11
N ARG A 708 -40.82 0.07 15.07
CA ARG A 708 -41.53 1.26 14.59
C ARG A 708 -41.87 1.15 13.10
N PRO A 709 -43.03 1.66 12.66
CA PRO A 709 -43.43 1.63 11.26
C PRO A 709 -42.42 2.28 10.31
N GLU A 710 -41.75 3.35 10.78
CA GLU A 710 -40.67 4.06 10.03
C GLU A 710 -39.53 3.11 9.66
N PHE A 711 -39.11 2.29 10.58
CA PHE A 711 -37.99 1.35 10.39
C PHE A 711 -38.40 0.24 9.40
N LEU A 712 -39.60 -0.34 9.57
CA LEU A 712 -40.10 -1.41 8.72
C LEU A 712 -40.28 -0.99 7.26
N ASN A 713 -40.75 0.24 7.02
CA ASN A 713 -40.97 0.78 5.70
C ASN A 713 -39.65 1.05 4.89
N ARG A 714 -38.50 1.01 5.55
CA ARG A 714 -37.20 1.22 4.91
C ARG A 714 -36.45 -0.07 4.58
N ILE A 715 -36.98 -1.20 5.05
CA ILE A 715 -36.48 -2.54 4.73
C ILE A 715 -37.00 -2.93 3.36
N ASP A 716 -36.12 -3.37 2.46
CA ASP A 716 -36.45 -3.75 1.10
C ASP A 716 -37.39 -4.96 1.06
N GLU A 717 -37.09 -6.00 1.87
CA GLU A 717 -37.88 -7.23 1.90
C GLU A 717 -37.89 -7.84 3.29
N THR A 718 -39.08 -8.26 3.73
CA THR A 718 -39.27 -9.04 4.94
C THR A 718 -39.58 -10.47 4.56
N VAL A 719 -38.71 -11.39 4.97
CA VAL A 719 -38.74 -12.80 4.55
C VAL A 719 -39.05 -13.69 5.74
N VAL A 720 -40.09 -14.51 5.61
CA VAL A 720 -40.49 -15.48 6.65
C VAL A 720 -39.98 -16.88 6.30
N PHE A 721 -39.15 -17.42 7.16
CA PHE A 721 -38.59 -18.77 7.05
C PHE A 721 -39.56 -19.78 7.62
N HIS A 722 -39.82 -20.86 6.91
CA HIS A 722 -40.67 -21.92 7.35
C HIS A 722 -39.90 -23.02 8.12
N SER A 723 -40.61 -23.82 8.94
CA SER A 723 -40.01 -24.97 9.61
C SER A 723 -39.58 -26.02 8.59
N LEU A 724 -38.44 -26.68 8.83
CA LEU A 724 -37.86 -27.67 7.93
C LEU A 724 -38.71 -28.97 7.90
N LYS A 725 -38.91 -29.50 6.69
CA LYS A 725 -39.56 -30.81 6.45
C LYS A 725 -38.53 -31.94 6.58
N GLN A 726 -39.00 -33.18 6.77
CA GLN A 726 -38.09 -34.35 6.90
C GLN A 726 -37.19 -34.55 5.67
N GLU A 727 -37.72 -34.32 4.47
CA GLU A 727 -36.97 -34.39 3.21
C GLU A 727 -35.83 -33.38 3.16
N GLU A 728 -36.12 -32.13 3.55
CA GLU A 728 -35.12 -31.06 3.63
C GLU A 728 -34.03 -31.35 4.66
N ILE A 729 -34.37 -31.99 5.77
CA ILE A 729 -33.41 -32.42 6.78
C ILE A 729 -32.44 -33.47 6.23
N HIS A 730 -32.93 -34.44 5.46
CA HIS A 730 -32.08 -35.44 4.82
C HIS A 730 -31.09 -34.80 3.84
N GLU A 731 -31.52 -33.81 3.07
CA GLU A 731 -30.62 -33.04 2.16
C GLU A 731 -29.59 -32.23 2.94
N ILE A 732 -29.96 -31.55 4.03
CA ILE A 732 -29.07 -30.84 4.90
C ILE A 732 -27.98 -31.76 5.46
N VAL A 733 -28.38 -32.95 5.99
CA VAL A 733 -27.42 -33.96 6.47
C VAL A 733 -26.47 -34.39 5.36
N LYS A 734 -26.98 -34.58 4.14
CA LYS A 734 -26.16 -34.94 2.97
C LYS A 734 -25.14 -33.86 2.65
N ILE A 735 -25.53 -32.58 2.60
CA ILE A 735 -24.62 -31.44 2.34
C ILE A 735 -23.58 -31.34 3.45
N MET A 736 -23.99 -31.35 4.71
CA MET A 736 -23.06 -31.26 5.84
C MET A 736 -22.08 -32.44 5.90
N SER A 737 -22.53 -33.65 5.51
CA SER A 737 -21.66 -34.83 5.48
C SER A 737 -20.63 -34.80 4.35
N GLN A 738 -20.86 -34.04 3.26
CA GLN A 738 -19.86 -33.85 2.20
C GLN A 738 -18.58 -33.20 2.71
N SER A 739 -18.69 -32.30 3.68
CA SER A 739 -17.49 -31.64 4.28
C SER A 739 -16.61 -32.65 5.02
N VAL A 740 -17.22 -33.64 5.69
CA VAL A 740 -16.51 -34.74 6.36
C VAL A 740 -15.86 -35.66 5.31
N VAL A 741 -16.61 -35.99 4.25
CA VAL A 741 -16.11 -36.81 3.14
C VAL A 741 -14.91 -36.15 2.47
N LYS A 742 -14.94 -34.81 2.26
CA LYS A 742 -13.84 -34.06 1.64
C LYS A 742 -12.59 -34.08 2.52
N ARG A 743 -12.72 -33.82 3.83
CA ARG A 743 -11.59 -33.87 4.78
C ARG A 743 -10.98 -35.30 4.87
N MET A 744 -11.80 -36.33 4.81
CA MET A 744 -11.28 -37.68 4.77
C MET A 744 -10.60 -38.04 3.45
N ALA A 745 -11.07 -37.49 2.33
CA ALA A 745 -10.42 -37.63 1.02
C ALA A 745 -9.03 -36.94 0.96
N GLU A 746 -8.84 -35.82 1.66
CA GLU A 746 -7.53 -35.18 1.85
C GLU A 746 -6.54 -36.07 2.62
N GLN A 747 -7.05 -37.01 3.46
CA GLN A 747 -6.27 -38.06 4.13
C GLN A 747 -6.22 -39.37 3.34
N GLU A 748 -6.48 -39.34 2.04
CA GLU A 748 -6.48 -40.46 1.12
C GLU A 748 -7.51 -41.57 1.47
N VAL A 749 -8.49 -41.31 2.34
CA VAL A 749 -9.55 -42.25 2.72
C VAL A 749 -10.86 -41.92 2.01
N LYS A 750 -11.39 -42.84 1.22
CA LYS A 750 -12.64 -42.67 0.48
C LYS A 750 -13.83 -43.07 1.31
N VAL A 751 -14.58 -42.13 1.88
CA VAL A 751 -15.77 -42.36 2.70
C VAL A 751 -17.04 -42.26 1.85
N LYS A 752 -17.94 -43.24 1.99
CA LYS A 752 -19.28 -43.23 1.40
C LYS A 752 -20.32 -43.36 2.50
N ILE A 753 -21.27 -42.43 2.56
CA ILE A 753 -22.37 -42.45 3.53
C ILE A 753 -23.63 -42.96 2.82
N THR A 754 -24.29 -44.00 3.40
CA THR A 754 -25.50 -44.57 2.81
C THR A 754 -26.75 -43.77 3.17
N PRO A 755 -27.84 -43.83 2.35
CA PRO A 755 -29.10 -43.16 2.67
C PRO A 755 -29.68 -43.55 4.03
N ALA A 756 -29.53 -44.80 4.44
CA ALA A 756 -29.95 -45.27 5.75
C ALA A 756 -29.17 -44.61 6.91
N ALA A 757 -27.89 -44.34 6.73
CA ALA A 757 -27.09 -43.60 7.72
C ALA A 757 -27.54 -42.13 7.79
N ILE A 758 -27.84 -41.49 6.66
CA ILE A 758 -28.38 -40.13 6.58
C ILE A 758 -29.70 -40.02 7.33
N GLU A 759 -30.59 -41.00 7.17
CA GLU A 759 -31.89 -41.07 7.86
C GLU A 759 -31.72 -41.17 9.38
N VAL A 760 -30.80 -41.99 9.87
CA VAL A 760 -30.52 -42.13 11.31
C VAL A 760 -29.94 -40.84 11.87
N ILE A 761 -28.97 -40.20 11.17
CA ILE A 761 -28.38 -38.94 11.59
C ILE A 761 -29.48 -37.85 11.62
N GLY A 762 -30.34 -37.79 10.59
CA GLY A 762 -31.44 -36.84 10.51
C GLY A 762 -32.44 -37.01 11.67
N LYS A 763 -32.79 -38.26 12.04
CA LYS A 763 -33.69 -38.54 13.18
C LYS A 763 -33.07 -38.16 14.52
N VAL A 764 -31.78 -38.45 14.73
CA VAL A 764 -31.07 -38.11 15.98
C VAL A 764 -30.77 -36.63 16.08
N GLY A 765 -30.46 -35.99 14.95
CA GLY A 765 -30.05 -34.60 14.88
C GLY A 765 -31.17 -33.58 14.70
N PHE A 766 -32.40 -33.98 14.48
CA PHE A 766 -33.54 -33.08 14.35
C PHE A 766 -34.25 -32.87 15.68
N ASP A 767 -34.39 -31.61 16.07
CA ASP A 767 -35.18 -31.20 17.22
C ASP A 767 -36.24 -30.19 16.75
N PRO A 768 -37.53 -30.41 17.06
CA PRO A 768 -38.62 -29.49 16.68
C PRO A 768 -38.43 -28.07 17.21
N GLU A 769 -37.68 -27.88 18.29
CA GLU A 769 -37.42 -26.57 18.88
C GLU A 769 -36.18 -25.86 18.31
N TYR A 770 -35.14 -26.64 18.04
CA TYR A 770 -33.84 -26.12 17.62
C TYR A 770 -33.55 -26.31 16.12
N GLY A 771 -34.52 -26.91 15.40
CA GLY A 771 -34.39 -27.13 13.95
C GLY A 771 -33.23 -28.04 13.58
N ALA A 772 -32.47 -27.67 12.57
CA ALA A 772 -31.30 -28.37 12.07
C ALA A 772 -30.00 -28.13 12.90
N ARG A 773 -30.01 -27.22 13.90
CA ARG A 773 -28.82 -26.89 14.70
C ARG A 773 -28.15 -28.09 15.38
N PRO A 774 -28.91 -29.08 15.96
CA PRO A 774 -28.30 -30.23 16.56
C PRO A 774 -27.73 -31.28 15.57
N ILE A 775 -28.04 -31.19 14.27
CA ILE A 775 -27.52 -32.10 13.23
C ILE A 775 -25.98 -32.09 13.22
N ARG A 776 -25.35 -30.91 13.40
CA ARG A 776 -23.90 -30.81 13.44
C ARG A 776 -23.29 -31.62 14.58
N ARG A 777 -23.92 -31.60 15.77
CA ARG A 777 -23.47 -32.39 16.92
C ARG A 777 -23.73 -33.89 16.69
N ALA A 778 -24.83 -34.24 16.03
CA ALA A 778 -25.12 -35.60 15.67
C ALA A 778 -24.10 -36.16 14.64
N LEU A 779 -23.74 -35.37 13.62
CA LEU A 779 -22.68 -35.72 12.68
C LEU A 779 -21.31 -35.87 13.39
N GLN A 780 -20.97 -34.98 14.29
CA GLN A 780 -19.74 -35.06 15.05
C GLN A 780 -19.70 -36.36 15.86
N LYS A 781 -20.71 -36.62 16.68
CA LYS A 781 -20.74 -37.78 17.59
C LYS A 781 -20.86 -39.12 16.84
N GLU A 782 -21.73 -39.18 15.83
CA GLU A 782 -22.05 -40.46 15.19
C GLU A 782 -21.15 -40.76 13.97
N VAL A 783 -20.48 -39.76 13.40
CA VAL A 783 -19.63 -39.93 12.21
C VAL A 783 -18.18 -39.58 12.51
N GLU A 784 -17.88 -38.32 12.91
CA GLU A 784 -16.51 -37.88 13.07
C GLU A 784 -15.77 -38.59 14.19
N ASP A 785 -16.38 -38.73 15.37
CA ASP A 785 -15.77 -39.43 16.52
C ASP A 785 -15.48 -40.90 16.16
N ARG A 786 -16.42 -41.60 15.50
CA ARG A 786 -16.22 -42.99 15.08
C ARG A 786 -15.16 -43.17 14.00
N LEU A 787 -15.09 -42.24 13.04
CA LEU A 787 -14.05 -42.26 12.03
C LEU A 787 -12.68 -42.01 12.67
N SER A 788 -12.61 -41.07 13.62
CA SER A 788 -11.37 -40.77 14.37
C SER A 788 -10.91 -41.98 15.21
N GLU A 789 -11.81 -42.64 15.93
CA GLU A 789 -11.47 -43.84 16.69
C GLU A 789 -10.97 -44.98 15.78
N ALA A 790 -11.61 -45.17 14.63
CA ALA A 790 -11.21 -46.18 13.67
C ALA A 790 -9.86 -45.89 12.98
N LEU A 791 -9.54 -44.60 12.73
CA LEU A 791 -8.23 -44.16 12.23
C LEU A 791 -7.15 -44.37 13.30
N LEU A 792 -7.39 -43.93 14.54
CA LEU A 792 -6.41 -44.02 15.62
C LEU A 792 -6.16 -45.46 16.07
N SER A 793 -7.19 -46.36 16.00
CA SER A 793 -7.05 -47.78 16.29
C SER A 793 -6.43 -48.59 15.14
N GLY A 794 -6.12 -47.95 13.99
CA GLY A 794 -5.55 -48.63 12.83
C GLY A 794 -6.55 -49.52 12.05
N GLN A 795 -7.84 -49.42 12.33
CA GLN A 795 -8.90 -50.14 11.60
C GLN A 795 -9.10 -49.53 10.18
N ILE A 796 -8.78 -48.25 10.00
CA ILE A 796 -8.77 -47.55 8.71
C ILE A 796 -7.33 -47.21 8.40
N GLN A 797 -6.84 -47.63 7.21
CA GLN A 797 -5.52 -47.28 6.68
C GLN A 797 -5.64 -46.36 5.48
N LEU A 798 -4.53 -45.66 5.14
CA LEU A 798 -4.44 -44.82 3.95
C LEU A 798 -4.77 -45.66 2.69
N GLY A 799 -5.66 -45.13 1.86
CA GLY A 799 -6.14 -45.79 0.65
C GLY A 799 -7.42 -46.62 0.81
N ASP A 800 -7.92 -46.81 2.05
CA ASP A 800 -9.11 -47.62 2.31
C ASP A 800 -10.41 -46.98 1.82
N LYS A 801 -11.39 -47.82 1.52
CA LYS A 801 -12.77 -47.40 1.21
C LYS A 801 -13.67 -47.73 2.41
N VAL A 802 -14.15 -46.69 3.05
CA VAL A 802 -15.02 -46.75 4.22
C VAL A 802 -16.47 -46.52 3.81
N THR A 803 -17.39 -47.41 4.22
CA THR A 803 -18.83 -47.25 3.99
C THR A 803 -19.55 -47.14 5.34
N LEU A 804 -20.16 -45.97 5.59
CA LEU A 804 -21.02 -45.74 6.74
C LEU A 804 -22.45 -46.21 6.42
N GLY A 805 -22.88 -47.22 7.10
CA GLY A 805 -24.25 -47.81 7.02
C GLY A 805 -25.04 -47.56 8.28
N ALA A 806 -26.27 -48.04 8.32
CA ALA A 806 -27.10 -48.08 9.51
C ALA A 806 -27.68 -49.49 9.74
N SER A 807 -27.61 -49.96 10.99
CA SER A 807 -28.27 -51.21 11.42
C SER A 807 -28.89 -51.00 12.79
N LYS A 808 -30.19 -51.37 12.93
CA LYS A 808 -30.95 -51.22 14.17
C LYS A 808 -30.89 -49.83 14.80
N GLY A 809 -30.91 -48.76 13.96
CA GLY A 809 -30.89 -47.36 14.43
C GLY A 809 -29.51 -46.86 14.92
N LYS A 810 -28.43 -47.61 14.70
CA LYS A 810 -27.04 -47.20 14.98
C LYS A 810 -26.21 -47.19 13.72
N ILE A 811 -25.26 -46.25 13.62
CA ILE A 811 -24.36 -46.18 12.49
C ILE A 811 -23.32 -47.27 12.58
N THR A 812 -23.12 -47.98 11.48
CA THR A 812 -22.14 -49.08 11.34
C THR A 812 -21.04 -48.65 10.36
N LEU A 813 -19.79 -48.99 10.67
CA LEU A 813 -18.63 -48.67 9.87
C LEU A 813 -18.14 -49.97 9.20
N ASN A 814 -18.08 -49.99 7.87
CA ASN A 814 -17.54 -51.08 7.06
C ASN A 814 -16.32 -50.59 6.28
N VAL A 815 -15.16 -51.17 6.62
CA VAL A 815 -13.88 -50.84 5.96
C VAL A 815 -13.59 -51.92 4.91
N ARG A 816 -13.18 -51.50 3.72
CA ARG A 816 -12.70 -52.38 2.64
C ARG A 816 -11.33 -51.91 2.21
N ALA A 817 -10.33 -52.80 2.35
CA ALA A 817 -8.98 -52.56 1.82
C ALA A 817 -9.03 -52.33 0.30
N PRO A 818 -8.13 -51.52 -0.26
CA PRO A 818 -8.00 -51.33 -1.69
C PRO A 818 -7.70 -52.69 -2.36
N LYS A 819 -8.42 -53.03 -3.43
CA LYS A 819 -8.07 -54.23 -4.25
C LYS A 819 -6.68 -53.96 -4.81
N ALA A 820 -5.71 -54.79 -4.45
CA ALA A 820 -4.39 -54.79 -5.09
C ALA A 820 -4.54 -54.80 -6.61
N PRO A 821 -3.74 -54.01 -7.36
CA PRO A 821 -3.77 -54.08 -8.80
C PRO A 821 -3.40 -55.50 -9.22
N LYS A 822 -4.23 -56.11 -10.06
CA LYS A 822 -3.89 -57.41 -10.68
C LYS A 822 -2.61 -57.19 -11.45
N THR A 823 -1.47 -57.66 -10.92
CA THR A 823 -0.23 -57.83 -11.65
C THR A 823 -0.51 -58.91 -12.67
N GLU A 824 -0.64 -58.58 -13.95
CA GLU A 824 -0.53 -59.53 -15.05
C GLU A 824 0.90 -60.05 -15.01
N ALA A 825 1.04 -61.26 -14.47
CA ALA A 825 2.23 -62.08 -14.67
C ALA A 825 2.33 -62.41 -16.16
N LYS A 826 3.14 -61.65 -16.90
CA LYS A 826 3.66 -62.12 -18.19
C LYS A 826 4.67 -63.24 -17.90
N GLU A 827 4.23 -64.45 -18.17
CA GLU A 827 5.12 -65.59 -18.32
C GLU A 827 6.21 -65.28 -19.32
N LEU A 828 7.46 -65.15 -18.87
CA LEU A 828 8.64 -65.26 -19.67
C LEU A 828 8.83 -66.72 -20.00
N GLN A 829 8.31 -67.16 -21.15
CA GLN A 829 8.79 -68.42 -21.78
C GLN A 829 10.10 -68.11 -22.47
N THR A 830 11.12 -68.84 -22.01
CA THR A 830 12.41 -69.09 -22.61
C THR A 830 12.32 -69.55 -24.07
N VAL A 831 13.04 -68.86 -24.99
CA VAL A 831 13.97 -69.44 -25.93
C VAL A 831 15.12 -68.48 -26.18
#